data_a6e5881fadfd5497dc13b912817d3748
#
_entry.id   a6e5881fadfd5497dc13b912817d3748
#
_cell.length_a   1.000
_cell.length_b   1.000
_cell.length_c   1.000
_cell.angle_alpha   90.00
_cell.angle_beta   90.00
_cell.angle_gamma   90.00
#
_symmetry.space_group_name_H-M   'P 1'
#
loop_
_entity.id
_entity.type
_entity.pdbx_description
1 polymer ?
#
loop_
_entity_poly.entity_id
_entity_poly.type
_entity_poly.pdbx_seq_one_letter_code
_entity_poly.pdbx_strand_id
1 'polypeptide(L)'
;MKMLTSAAAAFTGLAAAAATPPVAVEWKAPETMPAKVARPFYGYLPNGDFLVAGGSAFVDGRKTWTDGVYVRRDGRWSSAGSLAALARLDGVSDGLCCETPQGVFCAGGTDGGKDLSSAFLLSLSGASGSPGPVLSAQPLPVLPEPVKMGAAACDGKRVYVVASKNVYALALAEPGEGWSKVAELPGAPREQHVAAIQNGDQKERLLVVYGGYEVASKMPLYDGVAICLSDVGAGETRAVAPLPPLVTTIGAAFLPSGHQHVLLVGGFGWHGWIDRACKGMSETDPVRLGWQRKVWAYNAVTDAWCAYGELAAGDSPRCGAAAGLRPGKTPESYEILLAGGETAPMRRTDAVSVASFRKVAKFASSAWIVVGLYALLMAAMAVYFIRKKKDENDYFRGGNRIPWYVAGMSIFATMLSSITFIAIPTQAYLADWRYFVMAFFIVGMAPVAIYYYLPFFCRLGITSAYEYLERRFNLGVRLFGSAAFVVFMVCRVAVVTLLPAIALNAVTGVSIDACILVCGVLTMVYCSLGGLEAVIWSDFVQGIVLMGGAVAVLVILILKTGPDGAHVSTFWNVATAQGKTTMFDFRFLLSQPVFWVVAVQGLVSNLSSYTSDQCVIQRYIATPDENATKRSLWFNGGMSVLAQVVFYSIGTALYTHYRTNPAAMDVTMPKADSVLPLFMAVELPPWLAGLVIAAVFAATISTLSANLSSASTALVTDFLKRFRPSMSGRAQIRSGQACTYLVGVLGICAALALSRMESSALFDNFNKYIAMLTAGLTGLFFMGIFLPRVKGGAAILGLVANYAVCFGCEAAGCDVFGVRFHPFLLGGLGLVACIVVSLLASFVVREKGRDLSGLTLRTLAKGANSGRAKASGPAAST
;
A
#
# COMPACT_ATOMS: atom_id res chain seq x y z
N MET A 1 36.38 -14.90 0.30
CA MET A 1 36.35 -14.00 -0.86
C MET A 1 36.33 -14.74 -2.20
N LYS A 2 37.22 -15.72 -2.49
CA LYS A 2 37.18 -16.50 -3.77
C LYS A 2 35.89 -17.33 -3.97
N MET A 3 35.27 -17.85 -2.92
CA MET A 3 33.94 -18.51 -3.02
C MET A 3 32.78 -17.55 -3.33
N LEU A 4 32.83 -16.33 -2.83
CA LEU A 4 31.86 -15.30 -3.13
C LEU A 4 31.99 -14.76 -4.57
N THR A 5 33.23 -14.65 -5.09
CA THR A 5 33.47 -14.25 -6.49
C THR A 5 33.10 -15.36 -7.48
N SER A 6 33.28 -16.64 -7.15
CA SER A 6 32.83 -17.77 -7.98
C SER A 6 31.31 -17.92 -7.99
N ALA A 7 30.62 -17.68 -6.86
CA ALA A 7 29.18 -17.64 -6.82
C ALA A 7 28.62 -16.42 -7.59
N ALA A 8 29.25 -15.25 -7.48
CA ALA A 8 28.89 -14.08 -8.25
C ALA A 8 29.04 -14.30 -9.77
N ALA A 9 30.13 -14.96 -10.22
CA ALA A 9 30.33 -15.28 -11.62
C ALA A 9 29.32 -16.30 -12.18
N ALA A 10 28.88 -17.26 -11.36
CA ALA A 10 27.79 -18.16 -11.72
C ALA A 10 26.42 -17.45 -11.78
N PHE A 11 26.22 -16.43 -10.95
CA PHE A 11 25.00 -15.59 -10.95
C PHE A 11 24.99 -14.56 -12.10
N THR A 12 26.13 -14.00 -12.48
CA THR A 12 26.20 -13.01 -13.58
C THR A 12 25.98 -13.64 -14.95
N GLY A 13 26.38 -14.91 -15.18
CA GLY A 13 26.08 -15.65 -16.41
C GLY A 13 24.57 -15.90 -16.64
N LEU A 14 23.75 -15.82 -15.61
CA LEU A 14 22.28 -15.93 -15.66
C LEU A 14 21.55 -14.59 -15.81
N ALA A 15 22.25 -13.46 -15.62
CA ALA A 15 21.65 -12.12 -15.60
C ALA A 15 21.71 -11.38 -16.97
N ALA A 16 22.37 -11.95 -17.99
CA ALA A 16 22.58 -11.30 -19.29
C ALA A 16 21.44 -11.48 -20.32
N ALA A 17 20.24 -11.90 -19.91
CA ALA A 17 19.06 -11.77 -20.76
C ALA A 17 18.59 -10.31 -20.70
N ALA A 18 18.63 -9.59 -21.83
CA ALA A 18 18.06 -8.25 -21.96
C ALA A 18 16.66 -8.25 -21.34
N ALA A 19 16.41 -7.35 -20.39
CA ALA A 19 15.12 -7.25 -19.72
C ALA A 19 14.05 -7.00 -20.79
N THR A 20 13.19 -7.99 -21.01
CA THR A 20 11.99 -7.80 -21.83
C THR A 20 11.07 -6.85 -21.07
N PRO A 21 10.52 -5.81 -21.71
CA PRO A 21 9.60 -4.92 -20.99
C PRO A 21 8.46 -5.75 -20.37
N PRO A 22 8.05 -5.46 -19.14
CA PRO A 22 7.06 -6.26 -18.41
C PRO A 22 5.69 -6.25 -19.07
N VAL A 23 5.50 -5.35 -20.03
CA VAL A 23 4.23 -5.17 -20.78
C VAL A 23 4.56 -4.94 -22.25
N ALA A 24 3.92 -5.72 -23.12
CA ALA A 24 3.98 -5.51 -24.57
C ALA A 24 2.84 -4.58 -24.99
N VAL A 25 3.14 -3.65 -25.89
CA VAL A 25 2.15 -2.75 -26.51
C VAL A 25 1.76 -3.35 -27.86
N GLU A 26 0.50 -3.76 -28.00
CA GLU A 26 -0.05 -4.32 -29.23
C GLU A 26 -1.07 -3.33 -29.82
N TRP A 27 -0.80 -2.80 -31.02
CA TRP A 27 -1.71 -1.92 -31.72
C TRP A 27 -2.72 -2.74 -32.53
N LYS A 28 -4.00 -2.39 -32.42
CA LYS A 28 -5.10 -2.98 -33.21
C LYS A 28 -5.18 -2.30 -34.58
N ALA A 29 -5.93 -2.92 -35.51
CA ALA A 29 -6.26 -2.31 -36.79
C ALA A 29 -6.92 -0.94 -36.56
N PRO A 30 -6.58 0.12 -37.34
CA PRO A 30 -7.17 1.43 -37.20
C PRO A 30 -8.69 1.41 -37.41
N GLU A 31 -9.40 2.11 -36.53
CA GLU A 31 -10.84 2.41 -36.70
C GLU A 31 -10.98 3.83 -37.30
N THR A 32 -12.18 4.25 -37.67
CA THR A 32 -12.48 5.60 -38.13
C THR A 32 -13.59 6.21 -37.29
N MET A 33 -13.46 7.52 -36.98
CA MET A 33 -14.53 8.30 -36.36
C MET A 33 -15.26 9.17 -37.39
N PRO A 34 -16.49 9.65 -37.11
CA PRO A 34 -17.31 10.38 -38.07
C PRO A 34 -16.75 11.72 -38.57
N ALA A 35 -15.74 12.28 -37.91
CA ALA A 35 -15.23 13.61 -38.23
C ALA A 35 -13.69 13.70 -38.16
N LYS A 36 -13.12 14.57 -39.02
CA LYS A 36 -11.68 14.89 -39.06
C LYS A 36 -11.39 16.12 -38.20
N VAL A 37 -11.14 15.93 -36.94
CA VAL A 37 -10.93 17.02 -35.97
C VAL A 37 -9.62 16.88 -35.20
N ALA A 38 -9.08 18.02 -34.79
CA ALA A 38 -7.97 18.08 -33.85
C ALA A 38 -8.27 19.05 -32.71
N ARG A 39 -7.66 18.82 -31.55
CA ARG A 39 -7.80 19.59 -30.32
C ARG A 39 -9.25 19.74 -29.84
N PRO A 40 -10.05 18.66 -29.82
CA PRO A 40 -11.38 18.63 -29.23
C PRO A 40 -11.31 18.56 -27.70
N PHE A 41 -12.45 18.70 -27.04
CA PHE A 41 -12.65 18.14 -25.69
C PHE A 41 -12.80 16.62 -25.80
N TYR A 42 -12.28 15.87 -24.82
CA TYR A 42 -12.33 14.41 -24.85
C TYR A 42 -12.20 13.80 -23.44
N GLY A 43 -12.61 12.56 -23.32
CA GLY A 43 -12.44 11.75 -22.12
C GLY A 43 -13.42 10.60 -22.05
N TYR A 44 -13.19 9.69 -21.09
CA TYR A 44 -14.14 8.63 -20.77
C TYR A 44 -15.27 9.15 -19.90
N LEU A 45 -16.48 8.80 -20.26
CA LEU A 45 -17.67 8.95 -19.42
C LEU A 45 -17.71 7.84 -18.34
N PRO A 46 -18.42 8.04 -17.21
CA PRO A 46 -18.47 7.06 -16.13
C PRO A 46 -18.95 5.65 -16.52
N ASN A 47 -19.71 5.54 -17.60
CA ASN A 47 -20.17 4.26 -18.16
C ASN A 47 -19.12 3.56 -19.05
N GLY A 48 -17.94 4.17 -19.26
CA GLY A 48 -16.86 3.64 -20.09
C GLY A 48 -16.92 4.01 -21.58
N ASP A 49 -17.91 4.79 -22.02
CA ASP A 49 -17.95 5.33 -23.39
C ASP A 49 -16.90 6.46 -23.53
N PHE A 50 -16.25 6.53 -24.69
CA PHE A 50 -15.28 7.61 -24.98
C PHE A 50 -15.93 8.74 -25.77
N LEU A 51 -15.83 9.95 -25.26
CA LEU A 51 -16.42 11.16 -25.83
C LEU A 51 -15.37 12.00 -26.55
N VAL A 52 -15.75 12.57 -27.69
CA VAL A 52 -15.00 13.61 -28.43
C VAL A 52 -15.99 14.72 -28.80
N ALA A 53 -15.71 15.97 -28.43
CA ALA A 53 -16.61 17.10 -28.62
C ALA A 53 -15.90 18.34 -29.13
N GLY A 54 -16.42 18.97 -30.19
CA GLY A 54 -15.82 20.16 -30.82
C GLY A 54 -14.51 19.85 -31.53
N GLY A 55 -13.59 20.76 -31.49
CA GLY A 55 -12.29 20.70 -32.17
C GLY A 55 -12.24 21.61 -33.41
N SER A 56 -11.14 21.52 -34.17
CA SER A 56 -10.97 22.25 -35.41
C SER A 56 -10.78 21.32 -36.60
N ALA A 57 -11.36 21.69 -37.72
CA ALA A 57 -11.23 21.04 -39.02
C ALA A 57 -10.65 22.02 -40.06
N PHE A 58 -10.31 21.51 -41.25
CA PHE A 58 -10.01 22.33 -42.42
C PHE A 58 -11.06 22.01 -43.50
N VAL A 59 -11.77 23.04 -43.92
CA VAL A 59 -12.73 23.03 -45.01
C VAL A 59 -12.23 24.01 -46.06
N ASP A 60 -12.02 23.56 -47.28
CA ASP A 60 -11.49 24.32 -48.39
C ASP A 60 -10.21 25.13 -48.05
N GLY A 61 -9.31 24.51 -47.29
CA GLY A 61 -8.03 25.11 -46.84
C GLY A 61 -8.17 26.16 -45.74
N ARG A 62 -9.38 26.40 -45.22
CA ARG A 62 -9.61 27.32 -44.10
C ARG A 62 -9.85 26.54 -42.80
N LYS A 63 -9.22 26.98 -41.67
CA LYS A 63 -9.50 26.44 -40.37
C LYS A 63 -10.91 26.84 -39.94
N THR A 64 -11.71 25.81 -39.56
CA THR A 64 -13.06 25.99 -39.01
C THR A 64 -13.14 25.37 -37.63
N TRP A 65 -13.98 25.91 -36.77
CA TRP A 65 -14.28 25.39 -35.43
C TRP A 65 -15.54 24.60 -35.50
N THR A 66 -15.55 23.38 -34.91
CA THR A 66 -16.66 22.47 -34.99
C THR A 66 -17.36 22.34 -33.63
N ASP A 67 -18.64 22.00 -33.62
CA ASP A 67 -19.48 21.80 -32.43
C ASP A 67 -19.94 20.36 -32.29
N GLY A 68 -19.62 19.48 -33.24
CA GLY A 68 -20.06 18.08 -33.25
C GLY A 68 -19.61 17.30 -32.00
N VAL A 69 -20.50 16.47 -31.47
CA VAL A 69 -20.24 15.58 -30.32
C VAL A 69 -20.37 14.13 -30.77
N TYR A 70 -19.35 13.35 -30.55
CA TYR A 70 -19.24 11.96 -30.95
C TYR A 70 -18.94 11.08 -29.76
N VAL A 71 -19.54 9.89 -29.70
CA VAL A 71 -19.34 8.92 -28.64
C VAL A 71 -18.96 7.57 -29.21
N ARG A 72 -17.93 6.95 -28.68
CA ARG A 72 -17.50 5.59 -29.00
C ARG A 72 -17.98 4.63 -27.92
N ARG A 73 -18.84 3.69 -28.30
CA ARG A 73 -19.36 2.61 -27.46
C ARG A 73 -19.02 1.27 -28.10
N ASP A 74 -18.40 0.36 -27.37
CA ASP A 74 -18.03 -0.99 -27.83
C ASP A 74 -17.30 -1.02 -29.20
N GLY A 75 -16.44 -0.04 -29.45
CA GLY A 75 -15.66 0.07 -30.70
C GLY A 75 -16.43 0.71 -31.87
N ARG A 76 -17.65 1.20 -31.67
CA ARG A 76 -18.44 1.88 -32.70
C ARG A 76 -18.66 3.33 -32.34
N TRP A 77 -18.52 4.20 -33.35
CA TRP A 77 -18.74 5.64 -33.22
C TRP A 77 -20.16 6.01 -33.66
N SER A 78 -20.77 6.93 -32.90
CA SER A 78 -22.05 7.56 -33.22
C SER A 78 -22.03 9.06 -32.92
N SER A 79 -22.81 9.84 -33.63
CA SER A 79 -23.07 11.23 -33.30
C SER A 79 -24.01 11.29 -32.08
N ALA A 80 -23.66 12.12 -31.08
CA ALA A 80 -24.40 12.29 -29.83
C ALA A 80 -24.97 13.71 -29.66
N GLY A 81 -24.92 14.53 -30.72
CA GLY A 81 -25.46 15.90 -30.74
C GLY A 81 -24.42 16.96 -31.08
N SER A 82 -24.63 18.17 -30.61
CA SER A 82 -23.70 19.30 -30.84
C SER A 82 -23.51 20.12 -29.57
N LEU A 83 -22.35 20.76 -29.46
CA LEU A 83 -22.04 21.70 -28.34
C LEU A 83 -22.92 22.95 -28.39
N ALA A 84 -23.39 23.34 -29.57
CA ALA A 84 -24.37 24.43 -29.72
C ALA A 84 -25.67 24.10 -28.96
N ALA A 85 -26.17 22.89 -29.12
CA ALA A 85 -27.40 22.43 -28.43
C ALA A 85 -27.15 22.15 -26.94
N LEU A 86 -26.01 21.57 -26.57
CA LEU A 86 -25.71 21.11 -25.19
C LEU A 86 -25.18 22.23 -24.30
N ALA A 87 -24.24 23.06 -24.80
CA ALA A 87 -23.48 24.03 -24.01
C ALA A 87 -23.55 25.46 -24.59
N ARG A 88 -24.33 25.72 -25.63
CA ARG A 88 -24.45 27.01 -26.35
C ARG A 88 -23.12 27.50 -26.93
N LEU A 89 -22.33 26.59 -27.50
CA LEU A 89 -21.06 26.87 -28.15
C LEU A 89 -21.12 26.43 -29.60
N ASP A 90 -21.17 27.41 -30.57
CA ASP A 90 -21.32 27.17 -32.01
C ASP A 90 -20.06 26.56 -32.66
N GLY A 91 -18.97 26.44 -31.95
CA GLY A 91 -17.71 25.77 -32.30
C GLY A 91 -16.60 26.17 -31.39
N VAL A 92 -15.81 25.19 -30.95
CA VAL A 92 -14.70 25.42 -30.01
C VAL A 92 -13.56 24.46 -30.23
N SER A 93 -12.33 24.94 -30.16
CA SER A 93 -11.12 24.12 -30.09
C SER A 93 -10.12 24.64 -29.08
N ASP A 94 -9.05 23.88 -28.85
CA ASP A 94 -7.92 24.31 -28.01
C ASP A 94 -8.33 24.58 -26.55
N GLY A 95 -9.45 24.00 -26.11
CA GLY A 95 -9.92 23.98 -24.73
C GLY A 95 -9.20 22.92 -23.90
N LEU A 96 -9.49 22.93 -22.61
CA LEU A 96 -8.95 21.99 -21.64
C LEU A 96 -10.04 21.06 -21.14
N CYS A 97 -9.70 19.79 -20.90
CA CYS A 97 -10.64 18.80 -20.43
C CYS A 97 -9.94 17.79 -19.51
N CYS A 98 -10.72 17.17 -18.65
CA CYS A 98 -10.29 16.01 -17.86
C CYS A 98 -11.49 15.13 -17.48
N GLU A 99 -11.21 13.86 -17.21
CA GLU A 99 -12.19 12.92 -16.71
C GLU A 99 -12.51 13.18 -15.23
N THR A 100 -13.80 13.09 -14.87
CA THR A 100 -14.28 13.20 -13.49
C THR A 100 -15.22 12.05 -13.16
N PRO A 101 -15.49 11.74 -11.89
CA PRO A 101 -16.48 10.72 -11.50
C PRO A 101 -17.90 11.01 -12.00
N GLN A 102 -18.21 12.24 -12.36
CA GLN A 102 -19.54 12.68 -12.81
C GLN A 102 -19.65 12.80 -14.34
N GLY A 103 -18.52 12.84 -15.09
CA GLY A 103 -18.47 13.02 -16.52
C GLY A 103 -17.17 13.64 -16.99
N VAL A 104 -17.16 14.22 -18.17
CA VAL A 104 -15.99 14.92 -18.72
C VAL A 104 -16.13 16.42 -18.46
N PHE A 105 -15.19 16.94 -17.68
CA PHE A 105 -15.03 18.39 -17.47
C PHE A 105 -14.46 19.03 -18.73
N CYS A 106 -15.05 20.13 -19.18
CA CYS A 106 -14.66 20.90 -20.35
C CYS A 106 -14.62 22.37 -20.00
N ALA A 107 -13.57 23.09 -20.36
CA ALA A 107 -13.49 24.53 -20.12
C ALA A 107 -12.58 25.27 -21.11
N GLY A 108 -12.79 26.60 -21.23
CA GLY A 108 -11.97 27.47 -22.04
C GLY A 108 -12.02 27.10 -23.54
N GLY A 109 -10.89 27.35 -24.23
CA GLY A 109 -10.74 27.19 -25.66
C GLY A 109 -10.94 28.50 -26.42
N THR A 110 -11.10 28.38 -27.75
CA THR A 110 -11.35 29.53 -28.61
C THR A 110 -12.39 29.19 -29.67
N ASP A 111 -13.24 30.18 -29.99
CA ASP A 111 -14.22 30.12 -31.10
C ASP A 111 -13.65 30.68 -32.40
N GLY A 112 -12.37 31.07 -32.43
CA GLY A 112 -11.67 31.68 -33.53
C GLY A 112 -11.65 33.22 -33.49
N GLY A 113 -12.49 33.85 -32.68
CA GLY A 113 -12.57 35.26 -32.46
C GLY A 113 -12.00 35.72 -31.12
N LYS A 114 -12.26 34.91 -30.07
CA LYS A 114 -11.86 35.18 -28.68
C LYS A 114 -11.50 33.93 -27.93
N ASP A 115 -10.74 34.10 -26.87
CA ASP A 115 -10.49 33.05 -25.88
C ASP A 115 -11.63 32.99 -24.86
N LEU A 116 -12.04 31.77 -24.49
CA LEU A 116 -13.24 31.53 -23.69
C LEU A 116 -12.89 31.28 -22.21
N SER A 117 -13.83 31.64 -21.33
CA SER A 117 -13.79 31.32 -19.90
C SER A 117 -14.93 30.39 -19.44
N SER A 118 -15.78 29.90 -20.36
CA SER A 118 -16.86 28.98 -20.05
C SER A 118 -16.33 27.68 -19.50
N ALA A 119 -17.06 27.10 -18.54
CA ALA A 119 -16.78 25.77 -17.99
C ALA A 119 -18.09 24.99 -17.83
N PHE A 120 -18.06 23.70 -18.16
CA PHE A 120 -19.21 22.81 -18.08
C PHE A 120 -18.81 21.36 -17.92
N LEU A 121 -19.72 20.52 -17.48
CA LEU A 121 -19.55 19.09 -17.32
C LEU A 121 -20.44 18.35 -18.33
N LEU A 122 -19.87 17.54 -19.21
CA LEU A 122 -20.59 16.64 -20.08
C LEU A 122 -20.83 15.31 -19.36
N SER A 123 -22.09 14.98 -19.09
CA SER A 123 -22.47 13.79 -18.34
C SER A 123 -23.66 13.07 -18.97
N LEU A 124 -23.87 11.80 -18.57
CA LEU A 124 -25.03 11.02 -18.98
C LEU A 124 -26.14 11.20 -17.94
N SER A 125 -27.27 11.73 -18.38
CA SER A 125 -28.48 11.82 -17.55
C SER A 125 -29.47 10.72 -17.96
N GLY A 126 -29.96 9.96 -16.95
CA GLY A 126 -31.10 9.08 -17.12
C GLY A 126 -32.38 9.89 -17.07
N ALA A 127 -32.93 10.31 -18.21
CA ALA A 127 -34.29 10.86 -18.23
C ALA A 127 -35.29 9.74 -17.98
N SER A 128 -36.12 9.90 -16.93
CA SER A 128 -37.26 8.98 -16.66
C SER A 128 -38.17 8.98 -17.88
N GLY A 129 -38.16 7.88 -18.66
CA GLY A 129 -38.97 7.72 -19.84
C GLY A 129 -38.22 7.60 -21.18
N SER A 130 -36.91 7.78 -21.24
CA SER A 130 -36.13 7.57 -22.46
C SER A 130 -35.53 6.16 -22.50
N PRO A 131 -35.45 5.51 -23.68
CA PRO A 131 -34.92 4.15 -23.83
C PRO A 131 -33.38 4.06 -23.71
N GLY A 132 -32.69 5.08 -23.19
CA GLY A 132 -31.25 5.09 -22.97
C GLY A 132 -30.73 6.37 -22.31
N PRO A 133 -29.48 6.38 -21.81
CA PRO A 133 -28.89 7.58 -21.20
C PRO A 133 -28.68 8.66 -22.28
N VAL A 134 -29.11 9.87 -21.98
CA VAL A 134 -28.99 11.04 -22.84
C VAL A 134 -27.81 11.89 -22.36
N LEU A 135 -26.97 12.37 -23.28
CA LEU A 135 -25.88 13.27 -22.98
C LEU A 135 -26.43 14.66 -22.60
N SER A 136 -25.94 15.24 -21.53
CA SER A 136 -26.31 16.57 -21.06
C SER A 136 -25.06 17.38 -20.70
N ALA A 137 -25.15 18.70 -20.78
CA ALA A 137 -24.13 19.62 -20.33
C ALA A 137 -24.63 20.38 -19.09
N GLN A 138 -23.91 20.24 -17.97
CA GLN A 138 -24.16 20.99 -16.74
C GLN A 138 -23.20 22.20 -16.71
N PRO A 139 -23.69 23.45 -16.66
CA PRO A 139 -22.82 24.61 -16.54
C PRO A 139 -22.14 24.63 -15.16
N LEU A 140 -20.89 25.04 -15.13
CA LEU A 140 -20.06 25.26 -13.94
C LEU A 140 -19.67 26.75 -13.86
N PRO A 141 -19.17 27.23 -12.70
CA PRO A 141 -18.67 28.59 -12.57
C PRO A 141 -17.63 28.89 -13.64
N VAL A 142 -17.70 30.09 -14.24
CA VAL A 142 -16.77 30.56 -15.26
C VAL A 142 -15.34 30.60 -14.70
N LEU A 143 -14.35 30.31 -15.54
CA LEU A 143 -12.95 30.39 -15.15
C LEU A 143 -12.59 31.85 -14.76
N PRO A 144 -11.68 32.07 -13.80
CA PRO A 144 -11.24 33.39 -13.37
C PRO A 144 -10.57 34.21 -14.49
N GLU A 145 -10.03 33.55 -15.49
CA GLU A 145 -9.43 34.15 -16.68
C GLU A 145 -9.74 33.31 -17.93
N PRO A 146 -9.82 33.92 -19.14
CA PRO A 146 -9.95 33.15 -20.36
C PRO A 146 -8.72 32.28 -20.59
N VAL A 147 -8.95 31.00 -20.96
CA VAL A 147 -7.88 30.03 -21.12
C VAL A 147 -8.01 29.28 -22.44
N LYS A 148 -6.96 29.32 -23.25
CA LYS A 148 -6.79 28.40 -24.36
C LYS A 148 -5.50 27.59 -24.20
N MET A 149 -5.48 26.37 -24.69
CA MET A 149 -4.27 25.53 -24.69
C MET A 149 -3.66 25.36 -23.28
N GLY A 150 -4.48 25.45 -22.23
CA GLY A 150 -4.14 25.11 -20.86
C GLY A 150 -4.24 23.63 -20.60
N ALA A 151 -4.18 23.23 -19.33
CA ALA A 151 -4.35 21.84 -18.91
C ALA A 151 -5.33 21.71 -17.75
N ALA A 152 -6.02 20.58 -17.68
CA ALA A 152 -6.90 20.24 -16.55
C ALA A 152 -6.61 18.83 -16.03
N ALA A 153 -6.80 18.61 -14.72
CA ALA A 153 -6.71 17.31 -14.09
C ALA A 153 -7.68 17.22 -12.92
N CYS A 154 -8.14 16.01 -12.56
CA CYS A 154 -9.10 15.78 -11.47
C CYS A 154 -8.54 14.76 -10.48
N ASP A 155 -8.70 15.02 -9.16
CA ASP A 155 -8.33 14.08 -8.10
C ASP A 155 -9.51 13.20 -7.62
N GLY A 156 -10.66 13.33 -8.29
CA GLY A 156 -11.92 12.68 -7.94
C GLY A 156 -12.83 13.54 -7.07
N LYS A 157 -12.33 14.59 -6.41
CA LYS A 157 -13.09 15.55 -5.59
C LYS A 157 -13.05 16.95 -6.13
N ARG A 158 -11.89 17.37 -6.67
CA ARG A 158 -11.63 18.69 -7.20
C ARG A 158 -11.09 18.59 -8.62
N VAL A 159 -11.48 19.55 -9.45
CA VAL A 159 -10.85 19.79 -10.75
C VAL A 159 -9.82 20.89 -10.58
N TYR A 160 -8.63 20.65 -11.10
CA TYR A 160 -7.52 21.60 -11.14
C TYR A 160 -7.34 22.08 -12.58
N VAL A 161 -7.29 23.37 -12.77
CA VAL A 161 -7.03 24.03 -14.06
C VAL A 161 -5.72 24.79 -13.98
N VAL A 162 -4.82 24.48 -14.89
CA VAL A 162 -3.57 25.19 -15.09
C VAL A 162 -3.78 26.17 -16.25
N ALA A 163 -3.96 27.44 -15.90
CA ALA A 163 -4.19 28.53 -16.83
C ALA A 163 -2.90 29.33 -16.95
N SER A 164 -2.17 29.12 -18.06
CA SER A 164 -0.88 29.79 -18.32
C SER A 164 0.12 29.63 -17.14
N LYS A 165 0.01 30.45 -16.11
CA LYS A 165 0.87 30.45 -14.92
C LYS A 165 0.11 30.11 -13.63
N ASN A 166 -1.19 30.43 -13.61
CA ASN A 166 -2.02 30.25 -12.43
C ASN A 166 -2.64 28.85 -12.37
N VAL A 167 -2.76 28.30 -11.15
CA VAL A 167 -3.42 27.02 -10.90
C VAL A 167 -4.64 27.27 -10.02
N TYR A 168 -5.81 26.91 -10.56
CA TYR A 168 -7.10 27.05 -9.89
C TYR A 168 -7.70 25.69 -9.57
N ALA A 169 -8.46 25.60 -8.48
CA ALA A 169 -9.22 24.40 -8.11
C ALA A 169 -10.70 24.73 -7.91
N LEU A 170 -11.56 23.78 -8.32
CA LEU A 170 -13.00 23.80 -8.12
C LEU A 170 -13.44 22.52 -7.43
N ALA A 171 -14.17 22.62 -6.31
CA ALA A 171 -14.77 21.47 -5.65
C ALA A 171 -16.00 20.96 -6.42
N LEU A 172 -15.98 19.67 -6.81
CA LEU A 172 -17.09 19.08 -7.58
C LEU A 172 -18.37 18.86 -6.75
N ALA A 173 -18.24 18.68 -5.42
CA ALA A 173 -19.39 18.52 -4.52
C ALA A 173 -20.14 19.82 -4.28
N GLU A 174 -19.44 20.96 -4.29
CA GLU A 174 -19.96 22.29 -3.97
C GLU A 174 -19.46 23.32 -4.99
N PRO A 175 -19.81 23.20 -6.28
CA PRO A 175 -19.29 24.08 -7.32
C PRO A 175 -19.72 25.55 -7.13
N GLY A 176 -20.78 25.81 -6.34
CA GLY A 176 -21.24 27.17 -6.03
C GLY A 176 -20.23 28.02 -5.25
N GLU A 177 -19.24 27.44 -4.58
CA GLU A 177 -18.17 28.17 -3.91
C GLU A 177 -17.19 28.87 -4.89
N GLY A 178 -17.19 28.44 -6.17
CA GLY A 178 -16.36 29.02 -7.22
C GLY A 178 -14.92 28.51 -7.21
N TRP A 179 -14.09 29.12 -8.05
CA TRP A 179 -12.68 28.78 -8.23
C TRP A 179 -11.80 29.39 -7.14
N SER A 180 -10.90 28.60 -6.57
CA SER A 180 -9.84 29.05 -5.65
C SER A 180 -8.46 28.92 -6.31
N LYS A 181 -7.59 29.97 -6.17
CA LYS A 181 -6.20 29.89 -6.62
C LYS A 181 -5.41 29.03 -5.61
N VAL A 182 -4.78 27.94 -6.10
CA VAL A 182 -4.03 26.97 -5.28
C VAL A 182 -2.53 27.25 -5.33
N ALA A 183 -2.00 27.57 -6.51
CA ALA A 183 -0.57 27.77 -6.71
C ALA A 183 -0.31 28.69 -7.92
N GLU A 184 0.96 29.06 -8.07
CA GLU A 184 1.48 29.73 -9.25
C GLU A 184 2.72 29.00 -9.76
N LEU A 185 2.78 28.70 -11.06
CA LEU A 185 3.94 28.05 -11.67
C LEU A 185 5.14 29.00 -11.68
N PRO A 186 6.34 28.52 -11.39
CA PRO A 186 7.56 29.33 -11.55
C PRO A 186 7.84 29.62 -13.02
N GLY A 187 8.58 30.67 -13.30
CA GLY A 187 8.99 31.04 -14.64
C GLY A 187 7.98 31.90 -15.42
N ALA A 188 8.06 31.87 -16.75
CA ALA A 188 7.24 32.65 -17.65
C ALA A 188 5.86 32.04 -17.92
N PRO A 189 4.86 32.84 -18.35
CA PRO A 189 3.57 32.36 -18.83
C PRO A 189 3.74 31.39 -20.00
N ARG A 190 2.98 30.25 -19.96
CA ARG A 190 3.11 29.14 -20.92
C ARG A 190 1.78 28.71 -21.50
N GLU A 191 1.82 28.19 -22.72
CA GLU A 191 0.68 27.55 -23.42
C GLU A 191 1.08 26.14 -23.89
N GLN A 192 0.11 25.26 -24.16
CA GLN A 192 0.31 23.88 -24.61
C GLN A 192 1.14 23.02 -23.63
N HIS A 193 1.18 23.42 -22.38
CA HIS A 193 1.66 22.58 -21.30
C HIS A 193 0.63 21.46 -21.04
N VAL A 194 1.08 20.42 -20.38
CA VAL A 194 0.23 19.28 -19.98
C VAL A 194 0.26 19.12 -18.47
N ALA A 195 -0.83 18.61 -17.90
CA ALA A 195 -0.92 18.35 -16.48
C ALA A 195 -1.61 17.01 -16.19
N ALA A 196 -1.17 16.34 -15.13
CA ALA A 196 -1.82 15.12 -14.62
C ALA A 196 -1.65 15.04 -13.12
N ILE A 197 -2.58 14.37 -12.45
CA ILE A 197 -2.48 14.07 -11.01
C ILE A 197 -1.96 12.65 -10.84
N GLN A 198 -0.92 12.50 -10.00
CA GLN A 198 -0.32 11.21 -9.69
C GLN A 198 0.16 11.13 -8.23
N ASN A 199 0.40 9.91 -7.75
CA ASN A 199 1.06 9.71 -6.45
C ASN A 199 2.57 9.82 -6.64
N GLY A 200 3.17 10.66 -5.83
CA GLY A 200 4.59 10.92 -5.84
C GLY A 200 5.36 10.22 -4.72
N ASP A 201 6.61 10.64 -4.55
CA ASP A 201 7.44 10.28 -3.41
C ASP A 201 6.82 10.78 -2.10
N GLN A 202 7.22 10.21 -0.96
CA GLN A 202 6.67 10.53 0.37
C GLN A 202 5.15 10.34 0.51
N LYS A 203 4.51 9.55 -0.37
CA LYS A 203 3.05 9.34 -0.43
C LYS A 203 2.25 10.62 -0.71
N GLU A 204 2.87 11.61 -1.31
CA GLU A 204 2.22 12.84 -1.69
C GLU A 204 1.30 12.64 -2.89
N ARG A 205 0.23 13.44 -2.96
CA ARG A 205 -0.59 13.59 -4.17
C ARG A 205 -0.08 14.79 -4.93
N LEU A 206 0.36 14.61 -6.17
CA LEU A 206 1.01 15.64 -6.96
C LEU A 206 0.21 15.98 -8.20
N LEU A 207 0.04 17.26 -8.48
CA LEU A 207 -0.27 17.77 -9.82
C LEU A 207 1.05 18.03 -10.52
N VAL A 208 1.41 17.21 -11.50
CA VAL A 208 2.61 17.37 -12.31
C VAL A 208 2.28 18.12 -13.59
N VAL A 209 3.03 19.20 -13.86
CA VAL A 209 2.87 20.07 -15.03
C VAL A 209 4.15 20.06 -15.83
N TYR A 210 4.04 19.82 -17.13
CA TYR A 210 5.22 19.73 -18.00
C TYR A 210 5.14 20.64 -19.22
N GLY A 211 6.26 21.24 -19.58
CA GLY A 211 6.58 21.80 -20.87
C GLY A 211 5.64 22.91 -21.36
N GLY A 212 5.18 22.78 -22.59
CA GLY A 212 4.53 23.82 -23.36
C GLY A 212 5.54 24.71 -24.09
N TYR A 213 5.15 25.92 -24.40
CA TYR A 213 6.04 26.94 -24.88
C TYR A 213 5.81 28.28 -24.12
N GLU A 214 6.85 29.09 -24.00
CA GLU A 214 6.76 30.41 -23.42
C GLU A 214 5.96 31.33 -24.34
N VAL A 215 4.97 32.03 -23.81
CA VAL A 215 4.05 32.87 -24.62
C VAL A 215 4.79 33.99 -25.36
N ALA A 216 5.77 34.60 -24.72
CA ALA A 216 6.51 35.75 -25.27
C ALA A 216 7.50 35.33 -26.36
N SER A 217 8.35 34.34 -26.10
CA SER A 217 9.42 33.91 -27.00
C SER A 217 9.00 32.85 -28.01
N LYS A 218 7.86 32.20 -27.78
CA LYS A 218 7.39 31.02 -28.53
C LYS A 218 8.36 29.82 -28.48
N MET A 219 9.30 29.83 -27.52
CA MET A 219 10.28 28.73 -27.33
C MET A 219 9.71 27.62 -26.51
N PRO A 220 9.92 26.34 -26.88
CA PRO A 220 9.47 25.19 -26.10
C PRO A 220 10.16 25.16 -24.73
N LEU A 221 9.39 24.76 -23.75
CA LEU A 221 9.84 24.53 -22.38
C LEU A 221 10.02 23.02 -22.14
N TYR A 222 11.06 22.65 -21.42
CA TYR A 222 11.40 21.26 -21.09
C TYR A 222 11.27 20.97 -19.62
N ASP A 223 10.98 21.99 -18.81
CA ASP A 223 10.88 21.89 -17.38
C ASP A 223 9.64 21.09 -16.96
N GLY A 224 9.74 20.46 -15.78
CA GLY A 224 8.63 19.86 -15.08
C GLY A 224 8.48 20.47 -13.70
N VAL A 225 7.26 20.72 -13.28
CA VAL A 225 6.90 21.26 -11.96
C VAL A 225 5.86 20.35 -11.32
N ALA A 226 6.13 19.89 -10.10
CA ALA A 226 5.14 19.21 -9.28
C ALA A 226 4.59 20.17 -8.23
N ILE A 227 3.28 20.15 -8.04
CA ILE A 227 2.53 20.91 -7.04
C ILE A 227 1.95 19.91 -6.05
N CYS A 228 2.26 20.05 -4.76
CA CYS A 228 1.73 19.22 -3.72
C CYS A 228 0.24 19.53 -3.50
N LEU A 229 -0.62 18.52 -3.62
CA LEU A 229 -2.06 18.60 -3.37
C LEU A 229 -2.46 18.02 -2.00
N SER A 230 -1.51 17.37 -1.31
CA SER A 230 -1.73 16.82 0.03
C SER A 230 -1.85 17.95 1.05
N ASP A 231 -2.64 17.74 2.11
CA ASP A 231 -2.90 18.77 3.14
C ASP A 231 -1.63 19.38 3.75
N VAL A 232 -0.57 18.57 3.85
CA VAL A 232 0.74 19.03 4.28
C VAL A 232 1.53 19.48 3.07
N GLY A 233 1.89 20.75 3.00
CA GLY A 233 2.58 21.36 1.86
C GLY A 233 1.66 21.68 0.68
N ALA A 234 0.34 21.76 0.89
CA ALA A 234 -0.61 22.12 -0.17
C ALA A 234 -0.21 23.42 -0.87
N GLY A 235 -0.07 23.35 -2.20
CA GLY A 235 0.36 24.48 -3.03
C GLY A 235 1.88 24.66 -3.14
N GLU A 236 2.71 23.92 -2.38
CA GLU A 236 4.17 23.96 -2.56
C GLU A 236 4.55 23.42 -3.93
N THR A 237 5.45 24.14 -4.60
CA THR A 237 5.95 23.78 -5.94
C THR A 237 7.40 23.30 -5.87
N ARG A 238 7.71 22.25 -6.61
CA ARG A 238 9.09 21.75 -6.77
C ARG A 238 9.41 21.40 -8.22
N ALA A 239 10.65 21.63 -8.63
CA ALA A 239 11.13 21.13 -9.92
C ALA A 239 11.21 19.59 -9.89
N VAL A 240 10.84 18.97 -11.02
CA VAL A 240 10.97 17.54 -11.26
C VAL A 240 11.82 17.28 -12.50
N ALA A 241 12.19 16.02 -12.77
CA ALA A 241 13.05 15.66 -13.88
C ALA A 241 12.54 16.29 -15.20
N PRO A 242 13.36 17.02 -15.96
CA PRO A 242 12.93 17.63 -17.20
C PRO A 242 12.53 16.58 -18.24
N LEU A 243 11.80 17.02 -19.26
CA LEU A 243 11.48 16.18 -20.42
C LEU A 243 12.75 15.63 -21.05
N PRO A 244 12.70 14.43 -21.64
CA PRO A 244 13.82 13.89 -22.39
C PRO A 244 14.25 14.82 -23.51
N PRO A 245 15.54 14.83 -23.92
CA PRO A 245 16.01 15.68 -24.99
C PRO A 245 15.18 15.57 -26.27
N LEU A 246 14.83 16.69 -26.88
CA LEU A 246 14.04 16.80 -28.11
C LEU A 246 12.57 16.38 -27.99
N VAL A 247 12.07 16.09 -26.79
CA VAL A 247 10.66 15.80 -26.53
C VAL A 247 9.96 17.05 -26.04
N THR A 248 8.81 17.39 -26.62
CA THR A 248 7.96 18.48 -26.15
C THR A 248 6.55 18.01 -25.84
N THR A 249 5.79 18.80 -25.11
CA THR A 249 4.38 18.51 -24.81
C THR A 249 3.42 19.16 -25.81
N ILE A 250 3.94 19.89 -26.80
CA ILE A 250 3.13 20.65 -27.77
C ILE A 250 2.25 19.71 -28.58
N GLY A 251 0.92 19.77 -28.33
CA GLY A 251 -0.08 18.91 -28.96
C GLY A 251 0.01 17.43 -28.57
N ALA A 252 0.72 17.09 -27.50
CA ALA A 252 0.74 15.75 -26.91
C ALA A 252 -0.41 15.55 -25.92
N ALA A 253 -0.80 14.29 -25.71
CA ALA A 253 -1.69 13.89 -24.64
C ALA A 253 -0.88 13.40 -23.44
N PHE A 254 -1.35 13.69 -22.22
CA PHE A 254 -0.69 13.34 -20.96
C PHE A 254 -1.65 12.54 -20.08
N LEU A 255 -1.50 11.22 -20.06
CA LEU A 255 -2.47 10.28 -19.55
C LEU A 255 -1.95 9.64 -18.23
N PRO A 256 -2.61 9.86 -17.09
CA PRO A 256 -2.25 9.18 -15.85
C PRO A 256 -2.45 7.67 -16.00
N SER A 257 -1.45 6.88 -15.57
CA SER A 257 -1.43 5.43 -15.70
C SER A 257 -1.00 4.76 -14.39
N GLY A 258 -1.79 3.79 -13.97
CA GLY A 258 -1.52 3.06 -12.73
C GLY A 258 -1.38 3.96 -11.51
N HIS A 259 -0.54 3.54 -10.56
CA HIS A 259 -0.37 4.24 -9.29
C HIS A 259 0.52 5.50 -9.39
N GLN A 260 1.52 5.50 -10.28
CA GLN A 260 2.63 6.47 -10.21
C GLN A 260 3.18 6.91 -11.58
N HIS A 261 2.62 6.44 -12.70
CA HIS A 261 3.09 6.81 -14.03
C HIS A 261 2.15 7.79 -14.72
N VAL A 262 2.72 8.55 -15.64
CA VAL A 262 1.97 9.33 -16.64
C VAL A 262 2.58 9.05 -18.00
N LEU A 263 1.73 8.82 -19.01
CA LEU A 263 2.14 8.55 -20.36
C LEU A 263 2.01 9.81 -21.21
N LEU A 264 3.08 10.20 -21.92
CA LEU A 264 3.08 11.26 -22.91
C LEU A 264 3.02 10.61 -24.31
N VAL A 265 1.98 10.93 -25.07
CA VAL A 265 1.69 10.29 -26.36
C VAL A 265 1.46 11.34 -27.43
N GLY A 266 2.09 11.17 -28.59
CA GLY A 266 1.98 12.08 -29.72
C GLY A 266 2.68 13.43 -29.49
N GLY A 267 2.28 14.44 -30.24
CA GLY A 267 2.86 15.78 -30.17
C GLY A 267 4.06 15.99 -31.11
N PHE A 268 4.68 17.18 -31.00
CA PHE A 268 5.85 17.57 -31.79
C PHE A 268 7.16 17.26 -31.06
N GLY A 269 8.25 17.05 -31.86
CA GLY A 269 9.62 17.16 -31.39
C GLY A 269 10.23 18.52 -31.73
N TRP A 270 11.39 18.80 -31.12
CA TRP A 270 12.07 20.12 -31.27
C TRP A 270 12.49 20.44 -32.69
N HIS A 271 12.98 19.48 -33.46
CA HIS A 271 13.49 19.73 -34.81
C HIS A 271 12.45 20.33 -35.77
N GLY A 272 11.21 19.85 -35.71
CA GLY A 272 10.15 20.39 -36.56
C GLY A 272 9.76 21.83 -36.27
N TRP A 273 9.91 22.27 -35.01
CA TRP A 273 9.59 23.62 -34.62
C TRP A 273 10.63 24.64 -35.12
N ILE A 274 11.93 24.35 -34.95
CA ILE A 274 13.01 25.22 -35.39
C ILE A 274 13.03 25.34 -36.92
N ASP A 275 12.94 24.20 -37.62
CA ASP A 275 12.99 24.25 -39.08
C ASP A 275 11.80 25.00 -39.68
N ARG A 276 10.61 24.87 -39.07
CA ARG A 276 9.42 25.61 -39.50
C ARG A 276 9.51 27.12 -39.23
N ALA A 277 10.04 27.52 -38.07
CA ALA A 277 10.20 28.91 -37.68
C ALA A 277 11.35 29.63 -38.44
N CYS A 278 12.42 28.91 -38.76
CA CYS A 278 13.65 29.50 -39.29
C CYS A 278 13.76 29.43 -40.83
N LYS A 279 13.04 28.52 -41.51
CA LYS A 279 13.30 28.27 -42.96
C LYS A 279 12.10 28.46 -43.89
N GLY A 280 10.91 28.80 -43.41
CA GLY A 280 9.73 28.99 -44.27
C GLY A 280 9.35 27.71 -45.08
N MET A 281 9.65 26.54 -44.58
CA MET A 281 9.56 25.26 -45.29
C MET A 281 8.12 24.78 -45.51
N SER A 282 7.86 24.33 -46.76
CA SER A 282 6.67 23.56 -47.17
C SER A 282 6.79 22.06 -46.84
N GLU A 283 7.65 21.68 -45.90
CA GLU A 283 7.86 20.27 -45.52
C GLU A 283 6.58 19.68 -44.93
N THR A 284 6.07 18.59 -45.53
CA THR A 284 4.85 17.92 -45.15
C THR A 284 5.11 16.54 -44.51
N ASP A 285 6.36 16.08 -44.48
CA ASP A 285 6.72 14.81 -43.89
C ASP A 285 6.71 14.92 -42.33
N PRO A 286 5.79 14.22 -41.61
CA PRO A 286 5.71 14.28 -40.17
C PRO A 286 6.99 13.81 -39.45
N VAL A 287 7.73 12.88 -40.02
CA VAL A 287 8.97 12.34 -39.44
C VAL A 287 10.06 13.40 -39.46
N ARG A 288 10.22 14.12 -40.56
CA ARG A 288 11.18 15.23 -40.67
C ARG A 288 10.78 16.46 -39.86
N LEU A 289 9.46 16.64 -39.62
CA LEU A 289 8.93 17.65 -38.71
C LEU A 289 9.11 17.28 -37.24
N GLY A 290 9.69 16.09 -36.92
CA GLY A 290 9.96 15.66 -35.56
C GLY A 290 8.71 15.29 -34.78
N TRP A 291 7.63 14.86 -35.43
CA TRP A 291 6.42 14.40 -34.75
C TRP A 291 6.71 13.10 -34.02
N GLN A 292 6.24 13.02 -32.74
CA GLN A 292 6.60 11.94 -31.81
C GLN A 292 5.89 10.65 -32.16
N ARG A 293 6.68 9.61 -32.40
CA ARG A 293 6.19 8.23 -32.53
C ARG A 293 6.31 7.46 -31.21
N LYS A 294 7.24 7.86 -30.35
CA LYS A 294 7.50 7.19 -29.08
C LYS A 294 6.42 7.54 -28.05
N VAL A 295 6.02 6.54 -27.31
CA VAL A 295 5.25 6.69 -26.05
C VAL A 295 6.25 6.83 -24.92
N TRP A 296 6.24 7.99 -24.27
CA TRP A 296 7.11 8.25 -23.12
C TRP A 296 6.35 8.01 -21.82
N ALA A 297 7.03 7.47 -20.82
CA ALA A 297 6.47 7.27 -19.49
C ALA A 297 7.30 8.05 -18.45
N TYR A 298 6.61 8.84 -17.64
CA TYR A 298 7.14 9.50 -16.47
C TYR A 298 6.69 8.77 -15.21
N ASN A 299 7.61 8.50 -14.30
CA ASN A 299 7.33 7.92 -13.00
C ASN A 299 7.48 9.00 -11.91
N ALA A 300 6.38 9.38 -11.27
CA ALA A 300 6.34 10.45 -10.28
C ALA A 300 7.00 10.10 -8.92
N VAL A 301 7.17 8.80 -8.61
CA VAL A 301 7.85 8.34 -7.39
C VAL A 301 9.37 8.35 -7.58
N THR A 302 9.87 7.78 -8.70
CA THR A 302 11.31 7.70 -8.96
C THR A 302 11.85 8.94 -9.67
N ASP A 303 10.98 9.87 -10.07
CA ASP A 303 11.29 11.08 -10.81
C ASP A 303 12.18 10.79 -12.03
N ALA A 304 11.68 9.92 -12.92
CA ALA A 304 12.43 9.46 -14.08
C ALA A 304 11.54 9.27 -15.31
N TRP A 305 12.11 9.56 -16.50
CA TRP A 305 11.50 9.34 -17.81
C TRP A 305 12.09 8.13 -18.50
N CYS A 306 11.27 7.41 -19.30
CA CYS A 306 11.73 6.39 -20.24
C CYS A 306 10.90 6.37 -21.53
N ALA A 307 11.49 5.89 -22.62
CA ALA A 307 10.74 5.47 -23.79
C ALA A 307 10.11 4.09 -23.49
N TYR A 308 8.79 4.02 -23.54
CA TYR A 308 8.05 2.82 -23.14
C TYR A 308 7.52 2.00 -24.32
N GLY A 309 7.28 2.65 -25.45
CA GLY A 309 6.81 2.01 -26.67
C GLY A 309 6.81 2.97 -27.85
N GLU A 310 6.33 2.48 -29.00
CA GLU A 310 6.17 3.28 -30.22
C GLU A 310 4.79 3.04 -30.85
N LEU A 311 4.30 4.01 -31.61
CA LEU A 311 3.10 3.85 -32.44
C LEU A 311 3.33 2.76 -33.50
N ALA A 312 2.29 2.05 -33.91
CA ALA A 312 2.36 1.00 -34.93
C ALA A 312 3.10 1.49 -36.20
N ALA A 313 3.83 0.60 -36.86
CA ALA A 313 4.63 0.94 -38.03
C ALA A 313 3.81 1.59 -39.18
N GLY A 314 2.54 1.23 -39.32
CA GLY A 314 1.63 1.80 -40.31
C GLY A 314 0.82 3.02 -39.83
N ASP A 315 0.95 3.43 -38.57
CA ASP A 315 0.20 4.54 -38.03
C ASP A 315 1.02 5.87 -38.09
N SER A 316 0.36 6.93 -38.47
CA SER A 316 0.99 8.26 -38.55
C SER A 316 1.07 8.87 -37.15
N PRO A 317 2.20 9.51 -36.80
CA PRO A 317 2.29 10.30 -35.59
C PRO A 317 1.28 11.45 -35.60
N ARG A 318 0.72 11.81 -34.46
CA ARG A 318 -0.38 12.78 -34.35
C ARG A 318 -0.12 13.86 -33.35
N CYS A 319 -0.64 15.05 -33.67
CA CYS A 319 -0.64 16.21 -32.80
C CYS A 319 -2.09 16.64 -32.52
N GLY A 320 -2.41 16.96 -31.26
CA GLY A 320 -3.74 17.41 -30.86
C GLY A 320 -4.84 16.36 -31.08
N ALA A 321 -4.51 15.07 -30.96
CA ALA A 321 -5.48 13.97 -30.96
C ALA A 321 -6.21 13.92 -29.61
N ALA A 322 -7.46 13.49 -29.64
CA ALA A 322 -8.15 13.04 -28.43
C ALA A 322 -7.52 11.71 -27.95
N ALA A 323 -7.25 11.60 -26.67
CA ALA A 323 -6.59 10.44 -26.13
C ALA A 323 -7.21 9.97 -24.81
N GLY A 324 -7.24 8.66 -24.59
CA GLY A 324 -7.74 8.08 -23.35
C GLY A 324 -7.03 6.81 -22.96
N LEU A 325 -6.95 6.55 -21.66
CA LEU A 325 -6.42 5.32 -21.12
C LEU A 325 -7.45 4.71 -20.18
N ARG A 326 -7.79 3.43 -20.35
CA ARG A 326 -8.72 2.71 -19.47
C ARG A 326 -8.27 1.27 -19.23
N PRO A 327 -8.77 0.62 -18.15
CA PRO A 327 -8.71 -0.83 -18.03
C PRO A 327 -9.39 -1.48 -19.24
N GLY A 328 -8.76 -2.51 -19.80
CA GLY A 328 -9.29 -3.28 -20.93
C GLY A 328 -10.34 -4.30 -20.49
N LYS A 329 -10.78 -5.14 -21.43
CA LYS A 329 -11.81 -6.19 -21.18
C LYS A 329 -11.34 -7.29 -20.22
N THR A 330 -10.04 -7.50 -20.09
CA THR A 330 -9.46 -8.44 -19.12
C THR A 330 -8.84 -7.68 -17.95
N PRO A 331 -8.89 -8.22 -16.72
CA PRO A 331 -8.34 -7.54 -15.54
C PRO A 331 -6.86 -7.17 -15.64
N GLU A 332 -6.15 -7.75 -16.60
CA GLU A 332 -4.70 -7.57 -16.79
C GLU A 332 -4.35 -6.72 -18.01
N SER A 333 -5.35 -6.15 -18.71
CA SER A 333 -5.14 -5.33 -19.90
C SER A 333 -5.56 -3.88 -19.69
N TYR A 334 -4.84 -2.97 -20.33
CA TYR A 334 -5.19 -1.55 -20.45
C TYR A 334 -5.23 -1.19 -21.93
N GLU A 335 -6.08 -0.26 -22.30
CA GLU A 335 -6.18 0.24 -23.67
C GLU A 335 -5.88 1.73 -23.71
N ILE A 336 -4.93 2.13 -24.60
CA ILE A 336 -4.78 3.52 -25.05
C ILE A 336 -5.60 3.69 -26.31
N LEU A 337 -6.36 4.77 -26.38
CA LEU A 337 -7.08 5.20 -27.55
C LEU A 337 -6.56 6.56 -28.01
N LEU A 338 -6.28 6.72 -29.30
CA LEU A 338 -5.96 7.98 -29.96
C LEU A 338 -6.94 8.20 -31.11
N ALA A 339 -7.73 9.27 -31.05
CA ALA A 339 -8.75 9.58 -32.06
C ALA A 339 -8.51 10.95 -32.71
N GLY A 340 -8.58 10.98 -34.01
CA GLY A 340 -8.39 12.21 -34.79
C GLY A 340 -6.99 12.79 -34.66
N GLY A 341 -6.91 14.11 -34.65
CA GLY A 341 -5.65 14.85 -34.57
C GLY A 341 -5.15 15.31 -35.96
N GLU A 342 -3.96 15.89 -35.96
CA GLU A 342 -3.26 16.36 -37.14
C GLU A 342 -2.11 15.42 -37.46
N THR A 343 -2.05 14.90 -38.68
CA THR A 343 -1.02 13.97 -39.17
C THR A 343 0.06 14.65 -39.99
N ALA A 344 -0.23 15.85 -40.52
CA ALA A 344 0.67 16.74 -41.18
C ALA A 344 0.13 18.18 -41.00
N PRO A 345 0.92 19.22 -41.21
CA PRO A 345 0.43 20.61 -41.13
C PRO A 345 -0.84 20.82 -41.97
N MET A 346 -1.90 21.33 -41.33
CA MET A 346 -3.23 21.56 -41.94
C MET A 346 -3.97 20.28 -42.39
N ARG A 347 -3.47 19.08 -42.05
CA ARG A 347 -4.10 17.81 -42.45
C ARG A 347 -4.65 17.07 -41.24
N ARG A 348 -5.96 17.16 -41.05
CA ARG A 348 -6.69 16.45 -40.00
C ARG A 348 -7.01 15.01 -40.42
N THR A 349 -7.12 14.11 -39.42
CA THR A 349 -7.51 12.72 -39.67
C THR A 349 -8.74 12.32 -38.86
N ASP A 350 -9.48 11.33 -39.37
CA ASP A 350 -10.57 10.63 -38.69
C ASP A 350 -10.13 9.25 -38.17
N ALA A 351 -8.86 8.89 -38.34
CA ALA A 351 -8.34 7.62 -37.92
C ALA A 351 -8.31 7.50 -36.37
N VAL A 352 -8.64 6.32 -35.88
CA VAL A 352 -8.59 5.98 -34.46
C VAL A 352 -7.65 4.81 -34.25
N SER A 353 -6.63 4.99 -33.45
CA SER A 353 -5.67 3.94 -33.10
C SER A 353 -5.93 3.46 -31.69
N VAL A 354 -5.98 2.16 -31.50
CA VAL A 354 -6.18 1.52 -30.19
C VAL A 354 -5.00 0.60 -29.92
N ALA A 355 -4.29 0.85 -28.84
CA ALA A 355 -3.24 -0.04 -28.34
C ALA A 355 -3.72 -0.78 -27.09
N SER A 356 -3.41 -2.06 -26.98
CA SER A 356 -3.57 -2.81 -25.73
C SER A 356 -2.22 -3.09 -25.10
N PHE A 357 -2.15 -2.87 -23.81
CA PHE A 357 -1.03 -3.30 -22.97
C PHE A 357 -1.33 -4.69 -22.45
N ARG A 358 -0.44 -5.64 -22.71
CA ARG A 358 -0.57 -7.00 -22.21
C ARG A 358 0.60 -7.34 -21.29
N LYS A 359 0.30 -7.78 -20.08
CA LYS A 359 1.33 -8.31 -19.17
C LYS A 359 1.99 -9.55 -19.81
N VAL A 360 3.32 -9.49 -19.95
CA VAL A 360 4.12 -10.57 -20.55
C VAL A 360 4.56 -11.58 -19.50
N ALA A 361 4.60 -11.19 -18.22
CA ALA A 361 5.09 -12.03 -17.15
C ALA A 361 4.14 -13.22 -16.91
N LYS A 362 4.61 -14.43 -17.21
CA LYS A 362 3.99 -15.69 -16.80
C LYS A 362 4.83 -16.34 -15.73
N PHE A 363 4.20 -16.72 -14.62
CA PHE A 363 4.86 -17.50 -13.59
C PHE A 363 5.29 -18.87 -14.13
N ALA A 364 6.59 -19.11 -14.23
CA ALA A 364 7.14 -20.28 -14.90
C ALA A 364 6.87 -21.58 -14.14
N SER A 365 6.78 -22.69 -14.86
CA SER A 365 6.51 -24.02 -14.27
C SER A 365 7.57 -24.42 -13.21
N SER A 366 8.84 -24.03 -13.39
CA SER A 366 9.91 -24.27 -12.41
C SER A 366 9.69 -23.54 -11.08
N ALA A 367 9.05 -22.38 -11.08
CA ALA A 367 8.69 -21.67 -9.86
C ALA A 367 7.59 -22.43 -9.08
N TRP A 368 6.59 -22.99 -9.77
CA TRP A 368 5.57 -23.84 -9.16
C TRP A 368 6.14 -25.12 -8.53
N ILE A 369 7.22 -25.69 -9.12
CA ILE A 369 7.92 -26.85 -8.54
C ILE A 369 8.50 -26.47 -7.17
N VAL A 370 9.17 -25.32 -7.05
CA VAL A 370 9.75 -24.87 -5.76
C VAL A 370 8.66 -24.60 -4.72
N VAL A 371 7.56 -23.95 -5.11
CA VAL A 371 6.40 -23.76 -4.21
C VAL A 371 5.81 -25.10 -3.78
N GLY A 372 5.71 -26.07 -4.70
CA GLY A 372 5.24 -27.43 -4.41
C GLY A 372 6.15 -28.19 -3.46
N LEU A 373 7.47 -28.07 -3.60
CA LEU A 373 8.44 -28.67 -2.68
C LEU A 373 8.33 -28.08 -1.27
N TYR A 374 8.16 -26.76 -1.17
CA TYR A 374 7.90 -26.10 0.11
C TYR A 374 6.59 -26.60 0.75
N ALA A 375 5.51 -26.67 -0.04
CA ALA A 375 4.22 -27.18 0.44
C ALA A 375 4.33 -28.64 0.91
N LEU A 376 5.08 -29.48 0.20
CA LEU A 376 5.34 -30.87 0.57
C LEU A 376 6.14 -30.98 1.89
N LEU A 377 7.15 -30.11 2.08
CA LEU A 377 7.90 -30.04 3.34
C LEU A 377 6.98 -29.70 4.51
N MET A 378 6.12 -28.70 4.34
CA MET A 378 5.15 -28.31 5.38
C MET A 378 4.14 -29.41 5.66
N ALA A 379 3.65 -30.12 4.62
CA ALA A 379 2.75 -31.26 4.79
C ALA A 379 3.44 -32.45 5.52
N ALA A 380 4.69 -32.73 5.20
CA ALA A 380 5.47 -33.76 5.88
C ALA A 380 5.65 -33.45 7.38
N MET A 381 5.97 -32.21 7.72
CA MET A 381 6.03 -31.75 9.11
C MET A 381 4.67 -31.88 9.80
N ALA A 382 3.58 -31.47 9.16
CA ALA A 382 2.23 -31.61 9.69
C ALA A 382 1.92 -33.10 10.03
N VAL A 383 2.16 -34.00 9.07
CA VAL A 383 1.94 -35.44 9.27
C VAL A 383 2.78 -36.02 10.42
N TYR A 384 4.06 -35.59 10.53
CA TYR A 384 4.93 -35.99 11.63
C TYR A 384 4.33 -35.59 12.99
N PHE A 385 3.93 -34.34 13.16
CA PHE A 385 3.36 -33.86 14.42
C PHE A 385 1.95 -34.40 14.70
N ILE A 386 1.13 -34.69 13.69
CA ILE A 386 -0.19 -35.32 13.87
C ILE A 386 -0.05 -36.74 14.42
N ARG A 387 0.94 -37.51 13.95
CA ARG A 387 1.17 -38.88 14.39
C ARG A 387 1.73 -38.99 15.81
N LYS A 388 2.34 -37.92 16.32
CA LYS A 388 2.83 -37.88 17.70
C LYS A 388 1.65 -37.81 18.67
N LYS A 389 1.57 -38.75 19.62
CA LYS A 389 0.55 -38.73 20.69
C LYS A 389 0.71 -37.44 21.51
N LYS A 390 -0.40 -36.76 21.77
CA LYS A 390 -0.44 -35.47 22.48
C LYS A 390 -1.36 -35.55 23.67
N ASP A 391 -0.90 -35.01 24.78
CA ASP A 391 -1.74 -34.67 25.93
C ASP A 391 -2.18 -33.17 25.83
N GLU A 392 -2.93 -32.75 26.83
CA GLU A 392 -3.41 -31.36 26.92
C GLU A 392 -2.23 -30.36 27.01
N ASN A 393 -1.17 -30.76 27.75
CA ASN A 393 0.02 -29.90 27.93
C ASN A 393 0.81 -29.75 26.62
N ASP A 394 0.97 -30.81 25.84
CA ASP A 394 1.61 -30.76 24.52
C ASP A 394 0.82 -29.87 23.54
N TYR A 395 -0.53 -29.97 23.58
CA TYR A 395 -1.38 -29.25 22.64
C TYR A 395 -1.42 -27.73 22.89
N PHE A 396 -1.57 -27.30 24.17
CA PHE A 396 -1.74 -25.88 24.50
C PHE A 396 -0.46 -25.18 24.99
N ARG A 397 0.55 -25.91 25.49
CA ARG A 397 1.77 -25.39 26.10
C ARG A 397 3.07 -25.89 25.44
N GLY A 398 2.99 -26.72 24.39
CA GLY A 398 4.16 -27.30 23.71
C GLY A 398 5.03 -28.20 24.60
N GLY A 399 4.47 -28.77 25.67
CA GLY A 399 5.17 -29.67 26.58
C GLY A 399 6.25 -29.05 27.46
N ASN A 400 6.40 -27.73 27.49
CA ASN A 400 7.43 -26.99 28.23
C ASN A 400 8.87 -27.45 27.94
N ARG A 401 9.18 -27.87 26.70
CA ARG A 401 10.49 -28.46 26.30
C ARG A 401 11.09 -27.86 25.03
N ILE A 402 10.51 -26.76 24.54
CA ILE A 402 10.96 -26.10 23.29
C ILE A 402 12.32 -25.42 23.53
N PRO A 403 13.35 -25.72 22.71
CA PRO A 403 14.65 -25.06 22.80
C PRO A 403 14.53 -23.53 22.60
N TRP A 404 15.35 -22.76 23.30
CA TRP A 404 15.32 -21.30 23.30
C TRP A 404 15.47 -20.68 21.89
N TYR A 405 16.31 -21.26 21.04
CA TYR A 405 16.53 -20.75 19.66
C TYR A 405 15.33 -21.04 18.75
N VAL A 406 14.64 -22.18 18.95
CA VAL A 406 13.41 -22.51 18.22
C VAL A 406 12.26 -21.60 18.67
N ALA A 407 12.11 -21.40 19.99
CA ALA A 407 11.13 -20.46 20.53
C ALA A 407 11.39 -19.02 20.07
N GLY A 408 12.66 -18.57 20.09
CA GLY A 408 13.04 -17.24 19.64
C GLY A 408 12.78 -17.01 18.14
N MET A 409 13.08 -17.99 17.29
CA MET A 409 12.74 -17.93 15.85
C MET A 409 11.24 -17.98 15.62
N SER A 410 10.48 -18.77 16.41
CA SER A 410 9.02 -18.80 16.33
C SER A 410 8.40 -17.47 16.75
N ILE A 411 8.90 -16.80 17.79
CA ILE A 411 8.46 -15.44 18.17
C ILE A 411 8.73 -14.48 16.98
N PHE A 412 9.95 -14.50 16.46
CA PHE A 412 10.35 -13.71 15.31
C PHE A 412 9.43 -13.94 14.09
N ALA A 413 9.25 -15.18 13.66
CA ALA A 413 8.43 -15.54 12.49
C ALA A 413 6.93 -15.22 12.70
N THR A 414 6.44 -15.26 13.95
CA THR A 414 5.06 -14.88 14.30
C THR A 414 4.85 -13.35 14.21
N MET A 415 5.83 -12.58 14.65
CA MET A 415 5.76 -11.11 14.61
C MET A 415 6.02 -10.56 13.22
N LEU A 416 6.86 -11.22 12.43
CA LEU A 416 7.19 -10.87 11.06
C LEU A 416 6.21 -11.53 10.08
N SER A 417 5.17 -10.81 9.74
CA SER A 417 4.11 -11.30 8.85
C SER A 417 4.41 -11.00 7.37
N SER A 418 3.60 -11.54 6.48
CA SER A 418 3.57 -11.17 5.06
C SER A 418 3.33 -9.67 4.83
N ILE A 419 2.62 -9.00 5.76
CA ILE A 419 2.48 -7.54 5.75
C ILE A 419 3.87 -6.90 5.83
N THR A 420 4.70 -7.35 6.75
CA THR A 420 6.08 -6.87 6.92
C THR A 420 6.92 -7.11 5.66
N PHE A 421 6.78 -8.29 5.04
CA PHE A 421 7.53 -8.67 3.84
C PHE A 421 7.23 -7.78 2.63
N ILE A 422 5.97 -7.35 2.46
CA ILE A 422 5.54 -6.57 1.30
C ILE A 422 5.50 -5.07 1.63
N ALA A 423 4.90 -4.71 2.75
CA ALA A 423 4.60 -3.32 3.04
C ALA A 423 5.81 -2.52 3.57
N ILE A 424 6.79 -3.14 4.25
CA ILE A 424 8.01 -2.41 4.66
C ILE A 424 8.88 -2.04 3.45
N PRO A 425 9.18 -2.93 2.49
CA PRO A 425 9.83 -2.53 1.25
C PRO A 425 9.06 -1.46 0.49
N THR A 426 7.73 -1.57 0.38
CA THR A 426 6.90 -0.55 -0.25
C THR A 426 7.01 0.80 0.46
N GLN A 427 7.01 0.80 1.80
CA GLN A 427 7.17 2.02 2.60
C GLN A 427 8.55 2.68 2.35
N ALA A 428 9.62 1.89 2.31
CA ALA A 428 10.97 2.39 2.03
C ALA A 428 11.15 2.80 0.57
N TYR A 429 10.44 2.18 -0.37
CA TYR A 429 10.37 2.58 -1.77
C TYR A 429 9.69 3.94 -1.94
N LEU A 430 8.49 4.11 -1.34
CA LEU A 430 7.69 5.34 -1.44
C LEU A 430 8.23 6.49 -0.59
N ALA A 431 8.87 6.21 0.55
CA ALA A 431 9.34 7.21 1.49
C ALA A 431 10.83 6.99 1.83
N ASP A 432 11.12 6.82 3.10
CA ASP A 432 12.46 6.68 3.66
C ASP A 432 12.50 5.74 4.87
N TRP A 433 13.57 5.80 5.67
CA TRP A 433 13.79 4.94 6.82
C TRP A 433 13.26 5.52 8.15
N ARG A 434 12.46 6.57 8.17
CA ARG A 434 11.93 7.14 9.41
C ARG A 434 11.16 6.13 10.26
N TYR A 435 10.42 5.20 9.63
CA TYR A 435 9.69 4.16 10.34
C TYR A 435 10.61 3.07 10.93
N PHE A 436 11.87 2.97 10.50
CA PHE A 436 12.85 2.06 11.07
C PHE A 436 13.09 2.31 12.57
N VAL A 437 12.84 3.51 13.06
CA VAL A 437 12.90 3.87 14.49
C VAL A 437 12.10 2.89 15.36
N MET A 438 10.99 2.34 14.86
CA MET A 438 10.21 1.32 15.58
C MET A 438 11.03 0.07 15.92
N ALA A 439 12.03 -0.28 15.09
CA ALA A 439 12.87 -1.46 15.31
C ALA A 439 13.73 -1.35 16.60
N PHE A 440 14.15 -0.15 16.96
CA PHE A 440 14.89 0.05 18.21
C PHE A 440 14.05 -0.29 19.45
N PHE A 441 12.73 -0.06 19.37
CA PHE A 441 11.82 -0.39 20.47
C PHE A 441 11.54 -1.90 20.58
N ILE A 442 11.78 -2.70 19.53
CA ILE A 442 11.74 -4.17 19.62
C ILE A 442 12.82 -4.65 20.61
N VAL A 443 14.05 -4.20 20.43
CA VAL A 443 15.16 -4.54 21.31
C VAL A 443 15.01 -3.86 22.67
N GLY A 444 14.61 -2.59 22.69
CA GLY A 444 14.44 -1.81 23.92
C GLY A 444 13.35 -2.35 24.85
N MET A 445 12.33 -3.04 24.32
CA MET A 445 11.28 -3.66 25.11
C MET A 445 11.65 -5.04 25.67
N ALA A 446 12.66 -5.72 25.11
CA ALA A 446 13.09 -7.03 25.60
C ALA A 446 13.51 -6.99 27.08
N PRO A 447 14.34 -6.05 27.57
CA PRO A 447 14.62 -5.92 29.00
C PRO A 447 13.37 -5.66 29.85
N VAL A 448 12.45 -4.81 29.36
CA VAL A 448 11.20 -4.51 30.07
C VAL A 448 10.38 -5.79 30.25
N ALA A 449 10.21 -6.55 29.18
CA ALA A 449 9.51 -7.84 29.23
C ALA A 449 10.23 -8.85 30.17
N ILE A 450 11.56 -8.97 30.06
CA ILE A 450 12.37 -9.92 30.83
C ILE A 450 12.34 -9.62 32.34
N TYR A 451 12.51 -8.37 32.76
CA TYR A 451 12.65 -8.04 34.16
C TYR A 451 11.32 -7.77 34.86
N TYR A 452 10.31 -7.25 34.15
CA TYR A 452 9.07 -6.81 34.80
C TYR A 452 7.86 -7.67 34.50
N TYR A 453 7.79 -8.41 33.39
CA TYR A 453 6.61 -9.18 33.00
C TYR A 453 6.82 -10.71 33.05
N LEU A 454 7.95 -11.18 32.53
CA LEU A 454 8.28 -12.61 32.47
C LEU A 454 8.19 -13.33 33.83
N PRO A 455 8.67 -12.75 34.97
CA PRO A 455 8.59 -13.40 36.27
C PRO A 455 7.17 -13.75 36.69
N PHE A 456 6.16 -12.96 36.27
CA PHE A 456 4.76 -13.25 36.57
C PHE A 456 4.26 -14.43 35.74
N PHE A 457 4.53 -14.44 34.44
CA PHE A 457 4.06 -15.50 33.56
C PHE A 457 4.68 -16.87 33.88
N CYS A 458 5.98 -16.92 34.18
CA CYS A 458 6.67 -18.17 34.50
C CYS A 458 6.27 -18.74 35.91
N ARG A 459 6.10 -17.86 36.92
CA ARG A 459 5.81 -18.33 38.32
C ARG A 459 4.36 -18.72 38.53
N LEU A 460 3.43 -18.15 37.81
CA LEU A 460 2.00 -18.41 37.99
C LEU A 460 1.50 -19.70 37.37
N GLY A 461 2.30 -20.36 36.53
CA GLY A 461 1.93 -21.64 35.87
C GLY A 461 0.66 -21.54 35.01
N ILE A 462 0.39 -20.37 34.44
CA ILE A 462 -0.81 -20.08 33.64
C ILE A 462 -0.72 -20.67 32.24
N THR A 463 -1.86 -20.90 31.59
CA THR A 463 -1.96 -21.31 30.17
C THR A 463 -2.35 -20.15 29.28
N SER A 464 -3.21 -19.25 29.76
CA SER A 464 -3.57 -18.00 29.10
C SER A 464 -3.03 -16.83 29.90
N ALA A 465 -2.50 -15.82 29.20
CA ALA A 465 -2.08 -14.55 29.82
C ALA A 465 -3.20 -13.91 30.64
N TYR A 466 -4.45 -14.08 30.21
CA TYR A 466 -5.63 -13.47 30.82
C TYR A 466 -6.03 -14.12 32.16
N GLU A 467 -5.52 -15.33 32.49
CA GLU A 467 -5.65 -15.91 33.83
C GLU A 467 -5.02 -15.01 34.91
N TYR A 468 -3.91 -14.31 34.57
CA TYR A 468 -3.33 -13.31 35.45
C TYR A 468 -4.31 -12.19 35.80
N LEU A 469 -5.10 -11.72 34.81
CA LEU A 469 -6.09 -10.65 35.02
C LEU A 469 -7.20 -11.06 36.00
N GLU A 470 -7.64 -12.34 35.96
CA GLU A 470 -8.60 -12.82 36.95
C GLU A 470 -8.02 -12.85 38.36
N ARG A 471 -6.79 -13.36 38.51
CA ARG A 471 -6.11 -13.44 39.81
C ARG A 471 -5.87 -12.04 40.39
N ARG A 472 -5.52 -11.09 39.52
CA ARG A 472 -5.20 -9.70 39.91
C ARG A 472 -6.42 -8.81 40.11
N PHE A 473 -7.41 -8.91 39.27
CA PHE A 473 -8.60 -8.08 39.24
C PHE A 473 -9.86 -8.90 39.58
N ASN A 474 -10.56 -9.40 38.56
CA ASN A 474 -11.73 -10.26 38.68
C ASN A 474 -12.00 -11.01 37.40
N LEU A 475 -13.03 -11.91 37.41
CA LEU A 475 -13.46 -12.67 36.27
C LEU A 475 -13.92 -11.77 35.10
N GLY A 476 -14.61 -10.67 35.38
CA GLY A 476 -15.08 -9.75 34.36
C GLY A 476 -13.93 -9.16 33.53
N VAL A 477 -12.83 -8.74 34.18
CA VAL A 477 -11.64 -8.21 33.49
C VAL A 477 -10.97 -9.29 32.65
N ARG A 478 -10.88 -10.56 33.13
CA ARG A 478 -10.37 -11.69 32.35
C ARG A 478 -11.19 -11.92 31.08
N LEU A 479 -12.51 -12.05 31.22
CA LEU A 479 -13.41 -12.34 30.10
C LEU A 479 -13.40 -11.22 29.05
N PHE A 480 -13.42 -9.96 29.50
CA PHE A 480 -13.38 -8.81 28.62
C PHE A 480 -12.04 -8.73 27.88
N GLY A 481 -10.93 -8.87 28.59
CA GLY A 481 -9.59 -8.85 27.97
C GLY A 481 -9.39 -9.98 26.96
N SER A 482 -9.82 -11.20 27.31
CA SER A 482 -9.76 -12.36 26.42
C SER A 482 -10.67 -12.20 25.19
N ALA A 483 -11.88 -11.65 25.34
CA ALA A 483 -12.80 -11.37 24.24
C ALA A 483 -12.21 -10.32 23.27
N ALA A 484 -11.68 -9.22 23.80
CA ALA A 484 -11.01 -8.18 23.00
C ALA A 484 -9.82 -8.74 22.21
N PHE A 485 -9.04 -9.62 22.83
CA PHE A 485 -7.95 -10.31 22.15
C PHE A 485 -8.45 -11.23 21.02
N VAL A 486 -9.51 -12.03 21.25
CA VAL A 486 -10.06 -12.91 20.20
C VAL A 486 -10.58 -12.09 19.01
N VAL A 487 -11.29 -10.98 19.24
CA VAL A 487 -11.72 -10.07 18.18
C VAL A 487 -10.52 -9.51 17.41
N PHE A 488 -9.49 -9.06 18.13
CA PHE A 488 -8.25 -8.60 17.51
C PHE A 488 -7.60 -9.70 16.65
N MET A 489 -7.58 -10.96 17.09
CA MET A 489 -7.03 -12.08 16.33
C MET A 489 -7.84 -12.34 15.04
N VAL A 490 -9.15 -12.27 15.06
CA VAL A 490 -9.99 -12.43 13.86
C VAL A 490 -9.66 -11.34 12.84
N CYS A 491 -9.58 -10.08 13.26
CA CYS A 491 -9.19 -8.96 12.39
C CYS A 491 -7.78 -9.14 11.83
N ARG A 492 -6.83 -9.60 12.66
CA ARG A 492 -5.45 -9.85 12.25
C ARG A 492 -5.35 -11.00 11.25
N VAL A 493 -6.10 -12.09 11.42
CA VAL A 493 -6.21 -13.21 10.46
C VAL A 493 -6.68 -12.68 9.11
N ALA A 494 -7.72 -11.82 9.08
CA ALA A 494 -8.27 -11.27 7.84
C ALA A 494 -7.20 -10.50 7.04
N VAL A 495 -6.52 -9.55 7.66
CA VAL A 495 -5.52 -8.70 6.97
C VAL A 495 -4.27 -9.49 6.57
N VAL A 496 -3.77 -10.37 7.44
CA VAL A 496 -2.59 -11.21 7.18
C VAL A 496 -2.83 -12.18 6.03
N THR A 497 -4.07 -12.62 5.80
CA THR A 497 -4.42 -13.50 4.67
C THR A 497 -4.62 -12.72 3.37
N LEU A 498 -5.16 -11.51 3.43
CA LEU A 498 -5.47 -10.69 2.25
C LEU A 498 -4.22 -10.20 1.52
N LEU A 499 -3.21 -9.68 2.22
CA LEU A 499 -2.04 -9.06 1.59
C LEU A 499 -1.22 -10.01 0.72
N PRO A 500 -0.89 -11.26 1.17
CA PRO A 500 -0.24 -12.24 0.31
C PRO A 500 -1.09 -12.66 -0.88
N ALA A 501 -2.42 -12.69 -0.69
CA ALA A 501 -3.34 -13.03 -1.77
C ALA A 501 -3.31 -11.97 -2.90
N ILE A 502 -3.22 -10.68 -2.54
CA ILE A 502 -3.03 -9.58 -3.50
C ILE A 502 -1.68 -9.73 -4.22
N ALA A 503 -0.59 -10.01 -3.48
CA ALA A 503 0.73 -10.19 -4.06
C ALA A 503 0.79 -11.38 -5.00
N LEU A 504 0.20 -12.51 -4.61
CA LEU A 504 0.16 -13.72 -5.43
C LEU A 504 -0.68 -13.51 -6.69
N ASN A 505 -1.84 -12.84 -6.57
CA ASN A 505 -2.66 -12.45 -7.73
C ASN A 505 -1.84 -11.61 -8.73
N ALA A 506 -1.10 -10.61 -8.25
CA ALA A 506 -0.27 -9.75 -9.09
C ALA A 506 0.82 -10.52 -9.87
N VAL A 507 1.36 -11.60 -9.28
CA VAL A 507 2.46 -12.40 -9.85
C VAL A 507 1.93 -13.55 -10.73
N THR A 508 0.87 -14.24 -10.31
CA THR A 508 0.42 -15.50 -10.92
C THR A 508 -0.89 -15.40 -11.70
N GLY A 509 -1.65 -14.31 -11.52
CA GLY A 509 -3.00 -14.17 -12.06
C GLY A 509 -4.08 -15.02 -11.37
N VAL A 510 -3.73 -15.78 -10.30
CA VAL A 510 -4.71 -16.54 -9.50
C VAL A 510 -5.63 -15.58 -8.76
N SER A 511 -6.93 -15.82 -8.76
CA SER A 511 -7.88 -14.90 -8.11
C SER A 511 -7.58 -14.72 -6.61
N ILE A 512 -7.77 -13.50 -6.10
CA ILE A 512 -7.53 -13.14 -4.69
C ILE A 512 -8.35 -14.05 -3.77
N ASP A 513 -9.61 -14.32 -4.12
CA ASP A 513 -10.49 -15.17 -3.34
C ASP A 513 -9.96 -16.61 -3.23
N ALA A 514 -9.45 -17.18 -4.34
CA ALA A 514 -8.83 -18.51 -4.31
C ALA A 514 -7.57 -18.54 -3.43
N CYS A 515 -6.74 -17.50 -3.50
CA CYS A 515 -5.55 -17.38 -2.66
C CYS A 515 -5.90 -17.30 -1.17
N ILE A 516 -6.90 -16.50 -0.79
CA ILE A 516 -7.41 -16.39 0.59
C ILE A 516 -7.92 -17.76 1.10
N LEU A 517 -8.74 -18.43 0.30
CA LEU A 517 -9.31 -19.74 0.67
C LEU A 517 -8.23 -20.79 0.85
N VAL A 518 -7.31 -20.94 -0.11
CA VAL A 518 -6.24 -21.93 -0.04
C VAL A 518 -5.35 -21.72 1.18
N CYS A 519 -4.84 -20.49 1.37
CA CYS A 519 -3.98 -20.15 2.51
C CYS A 519 -4.69 -20.37 3.85
N GLY A 520 -5.93 -19.86 3.97
CA GLY A 520 -6.70 -19.94 5.21
C GLY A 520 -7.06 -21.38 5.59
N VAL A 521 -7.59 -22.16 4.64
CA VAL A 521 -8.00 -23.54 4.88
C VAL A 521 -6.81 -24.44 5.22
N LEU A 522 -5.71 -24.35 4.45
CA LEU A 522 -4.51 -25.14 4.73
C LEU A 522 -3.96 -24.85 6.12
N THR A 523 -3.90 -23.57 6.50
CA THR A 523 -3.40 -23.18 7.84
C THR A 523 -4.32 -23.64 8.95
N MET A 524 -5.65 -23.54 8.78
CA MET A 524 -6.63 -24.05 9.77
C MET A 524 -6.46 -25.53 10.03
N VAL A 525 -6.39 -26.34 8.97
CA VAL A 525 -6.24 -27.80 9.09
C VAL A 525 -4.92 -28.15 9.78
N TYR A 526 -3.84 -27.58 9.32
CA TYR A 526 -2.52 -27.79 9.90
C TYR A 526 -2.47 -27.40 11.40
N CYS A 527 -2.94 -26.22 11.76
CA CYS A 527 -2.91 -25.70 13.13
C CYS A 527 -3.81 -26.52 14.07
N SER A 528 -5.03 -26.87 13.63
CA SER A 528 -6.00 -27.59 14.46
C SER A 528 -5.52 -29.01 14.84
N LEU A 529 -4.80 -29.67 13.94
CA LEU A 529 -4.33 -31.04 14.16
C LEU A 529 -2.95 -31.07 14.84
N GLY A 530 -2.11 -30.09 14.57
CA GLY A 530 -0.72 -30.02 15.02
C GLY A 530 -0.51 -29.57 16.47
N GLY A 531 -1.36 -28.69 17.01
CA GLY A 531 -1.18 -28.05 18.33
C GLY A 531 0.06 -27.12 18.36
N LEU A 532 0.37 -26.55 19.54
CA LEU A 532 1.41 -25.53 19.71
C LEU A 532 2.82 -26.00 19.36
N GLU A 533 3.17 -27.25 19.70
CA GLU A 533 4.51 -27.81 19.41
C GLU A 533 4.77 -27.80 17.89
N ALA A 534 3.78 -28.22 17.09
CA ALA A 534 3.88 -28.23 15.64
C ALA A 534 4.02 -26.81 15.07
N VAL A 535 3.24 -25.86 15.60
CA VAL A 535 3.28 -24.44 15.19
C VAL A 535 4.69 -23.87 15.43
N ILE A 536 5.27 -24.07 16.62
CA ILE A 536 6.58 -23.50 16.95
C ILE A 536 7.71 -24.07 16.07
N TRP A 537 7.71 -25.38 15.81
CA TRP A 537 8.71 -26.01 14.94
C TRP A 537 8.55 -25.62 13.46
N SER A 538 7.31 -25.50 12.98
CA SER A 538 7.10 -25.00 11.61
C SER A 538 7.51 -23.54 11.46
N ASP A 539 7.22 -22.70 12.46
CA ASP A 539 7.65 -21.30 12.45
C ASP A 539 9.17 -21.19 12.37
N PHE A 540 9.92 -22.09 12.99
CA PHE A 540 11.39 -22.12 12.92
C PHE A 540 11.86 -22.32 11.47
N VAL A 541 11.30 -23.31 10.76
CA VAL A 541 11.64 -23.58 9.35
C VAL A 541 11.18 -22.40 8.47
N GLN A 542 9.99 -21.91 8.70
CA GLN A 542 9.40 -20.80 7.98
C GLN A 542 10.22 -19.51 8.14
N GLY A 543 10.75 -19.24 9.33
CA GLY A 543 11.63 -18.10 9.59
C GLY A 543 12.94 -18.15 8.79
N ILE A 544 13.52 -19.36 8.63
CA ILE A 544 14.73 -19.56 7.81
C ILE A 544 14.42 -19.31 6.32
N VAL A 545 13.33 -19.88 5.80
CA VAL A 545 12.91 -19.69 4.39
C VAL A 545 12.62 -18.21 4.11
N LEU A 546 11.94 -17.53 5.03
CA LEU A 546 11.59 -16.14 4.96
C LEU A 546 12.83 -15.23 4.84
N MET A 547 13.78 -15.38 5.78
CA MET A 547 14.99 -14.57 5.79
C MET A 547 15.92 -14.90 4.61
N GLY A 548 16.04 -16.19 4.25
CA GLY A 548 16.81 -16.62 3.08
C GLY A 548 16.26 -16.02 1.78
N GLY A 549 14.95 -16.05 1.60
CA GLY A 549 14.27 -15.42 0.46
C GLY A 549 14.48 -13.91 0.40
N ALA A 550 14.32 -13.22 1.53
CA ALA A 550 14.51 -11.77 1.61
C ALA A 550 15.95 -11.34 1.29
N VAL A 551 16.95 -12.03 1.85
CA VAL A 551 18.38 -11.76 1.56
C VAL A 551 18.70 -12.02 0.09
N ALA A 552 18.17 -13.09 -0.50
CA ALA A 552 18.39 -13.41 -1.91
C ALA A 552 17.80 -12.31 -2.84
N VAL A 553 16.59 -11.81 -2.52
CA VAL A 553 16.00 -10.66 -3.25
C VAL A 553 16.89 -9.43 -3.15
N LEU A 554 17.35 -9.07 -1.95
CA LEU A 554 18.21 -7.90 -1.75
C LEU A 554 19.50 -7.98 -2.55
N VAL A 555 20.16 -9.14 -2.52
CA VAL A 555 21.41 -9.37 -3.27
C VAL A 555 21.18 -9.16 -4.77
N ILE A 556 20.14 -9.76 -5.34
CA ILE A 556 19.86 -9.63 -6.78
C ILE A 556 19.46 -8.20 -7.15
N LEU A 557 18.65 -7.52 -6.34
CA LEU A 557 18.31 -6.12 -6.56
C LEU A 557 19.57 -5.24 -6.64
N ILE A 558 20.50 -5.41 -5.70
CA ILE A 558 21.76 -4.65 -5.71
C ILE A 558 22.58 -4.99 -6.96
N LEU A 559 22.70 -6.28 -7.32
CA LEU A 559 23.46 -6.72 -8.50
C LEU A 559 22.86 -6.25 -9.83
N LYS A 560 21.54 -5.97 -9.88
CA LYS A 560 20.86 -5.41 -11.05
C LYS A 560 20.82 -3.88 -11.08
N THR A 561 21.33 -3.20 -10.06
CA THR A 561 21.30 -1.74 -9.95
C THR A 561 22.60 -1.14 -10.46
N GLY A 562 22.53 -0.32 -11.52
CA GLY A 562 23.68 0.37 -12.10
C GLY A 562 24.60 -0.52 -12.96
N PRO A 563 25.69 0.05 -13.49
CA PRO A 563 26.61 -0.64 -14.38
C PRO A 563 27.46 -1.69 -13.66
N ASP A 564 27.99 -2.65 -14.44
CA ASP A 564 28.84 -3.72 -13.93
C ASP A 564 30.05 -3.18 -13.14
N GLY A 565 30.27 -3.75 -11.95
CA GLY A 565 31.34 -3.35 -11.03
C GLY A 565 31.03 -2.15 -10.13
N ALA A 566 29.92 -1.43 -10.35
CA ALA A 566 29.53 -0.24 -9.58
C ALA A 566 28.19 -0.40 -8.83
N HIS A 567 27.66 -1.60 -8.71
CA HIS A 567 26.31 -1.85 -8.17
C HIS A 567 26.09 -1.28 -6.76
N VAL A 568 26.99 -1.58 -5.82
CA VAL A 568 26.87 -1.12 -4.43
C VAL A 568 27.08 0.39 -4.33
N SER A 569 28.01 0.97 -5.06
CA SER A 569 28.23 2.41 -5.06
C SER A 569 27.06 3.16 -5.69
N THR A 570 26.48 2.65 -6.77
CA THR A 570 25.28 3.23 -7.40
C THR A 570 24.11 3.19 -6.44
N PHE A 571 23.89 2.05 -5.76
CA PHE A 571 22.85 1.94 -4.72
C PHE A 571 22.99 3.03 -3.66
N TRP A 572 24.19 3.18 -3.04
CA TRP A 572 24.40 4.16 -1.98
C TRP A 572 24.31 5.60 -2.48
N ASN A 573 24.90 5.91 -3.64
CA ASN A 573 24.91 7.26 -4.20
C ASN A 573 23.48 7.73 -4.52
N VAL A 574 22.67 6.89 -5.16
CA VAL A 574 21.27 7.23 -5.46
C VAL A 574 20.43 7.31 -4.17
N ALA A 575 20.59 6.35 -3.26
CA ALA A 575 19.81 6.30 -2.02
C ALA A 575 20.08 7.54 -1.13
N THR A 576 21.34 7.94 -1.00
CA THR A 576 21.72 9.12 -0.20
C THR A 576 21.36 10.44 -0.87
N ALA A 577 21.58 10.57 -2.18
CA ALA A 577 21.23 11.76 -2.93
C ALA A 577 19.72 12.06 -2.91
N GLN A 578 18.89 11.02 -2.82
CA GLN A 578 17.43 11.12 -2.76
C GLN A 578 16.87 11.07 -1.33
N GLY A 579 17.71 11.09 -0.31
CA GLY A 579 17.29 11.08 1.09
C GLY A 579 16.58 9.80 1.54
N LYS A 580 16.64 8.69 0.76
CA LYS A 580 15.94 7.44 1.04
C LYS A 580 16.42 6.71 2.31
N THR A 581 17.60 7.04 2.79
CA THR A 581 18.19 6.49 4.03
C THR A 581 17.96 7.39 5.27
N THR A 582 17.18 8.47 5.13
CA THR A 582 16.85 9.35 6.25
C THR A 582 16.06 8.60 7.31
N MET A 583 16.64 8.46 8.52
CA MET A 583 16.06 7.71 9.62
C MET A 583 15.51 8.60 10.72
N PHE A 584 16.17 9.73 10.99
CA PHE A 584 15.86 10.61 12.10
C PHE A 584 15.39 11.98 11.61
N ASP A 585 14.18 12.36 12.01
CA ASP A 585 13.61 13.69 11.83
C ASP A 585 13.12 14.17 13.20
N PHE A 586 13.87 15.06 13.82
CA PHE A 586 13.60 15.54 15.17
C PHE A 586 12.71 16.78 15.24
N ARG A 587 12.15 17.23 14.11
CA ARG A 587 11.16 18.32 14.11
C ARG A 587 9.98 17.95 15.00
N PHE A 588 9.44 18.90 15.73
CA PHE A 588 8.29 18.65 16.61
C PHE A 588 6.99 18.90 15.84
N LEU A 589 6.57 17.93 15.04
CA LEU A 589 5.36 17.95 14.25
C LEU A 589 4.50 16.74 14.58
N LEU A 590 3.31 16.98 15.15
CA LEU A 590 2.40 15.89 15.56
C LEU A 590 1.60 15.29 14.40
N SER A 591 1.52 15.98 13.27
CA SER A 591 0.79 15.55 12.07
C SER A 591 1.61 14.70 11.08
N GLN A 592 2.92 14.62 11.26
CA GLN A 592 3.83 13.88 10.37
C GLN A 592 4.52 12.72 11.09
N PRO A 593 5.01 11.70 10.36
CA PRO A 593 5.75 10.56 10.94
C PRO A 593 7.20 10.94 11.27
N VAL A 594 7.38 11.93 12.12
CA VAL A 594 8.67 12.33 12.68
C VAL A 594 9.10 11.42 13.82
N PHE A 595 10.34 11.54 14.28
CA PHE A 595 10.93 10.68 15.33
C PHE A 595 10.00 10.46 16.53
N TRP A 596 9.44 11.53 17.10
CA TRP A 596 8.61 11.46 18.33
C TRP A 596 7.31 10.66 18.10
N VAL A 597 6.66 10.84 16.95
CA VAL A 597 5.43 10.15 16.57
C VAL A 597 5.69 8.67 16.35
N VAL A 598 6.75 8.34 15.60
CA VAL A 598 7.16 6.96 15.33
C VAL A 598 7.65 6.26 16.59
N ALA A 599 8.36 6.97 17.48
CA ALA A 599 8.82 6.45 18.77
C ALA A 599 7.66 6.06 19.68
N VAL A 600 6.62 6.89 19.79
CA VAL A 600 5.41 6.57 20.58
C VAL A 600 4.73 5.33 20.03
N GLN A 601 4.54 5.25 18.71
CA GLN A 601 3.97 4.06 18.06
C GLN A 601 4.83 2.81 18.32
N GLY A 602 6.14 2.92 18.13
CA GLY A 602 7.09 1.83 18.38
C GLY A 602 7.05 1.33 19.81
N LEU A 603 7.01 2.26 20.77
CA LEU A 603 6.92 1.95 22.20
C LEU A 603 5.62 1.19 22.53
N VAL A 604 4.47 1.75 22.14
CA VAL A 604 3.14 1.18 22.45
C VAL A 604 2.95 -0.18 21.80
N SER A 605 3.25 -0.31 20.50
CA SER A 605 3.08 -1.56 19.76
C SER A 605 3.97 -2.68 20.28
N ASN A 606 5.25 -2.39 20.58
CA ASN A 606 6.16 -3.42 21.09
C ASN A 606 5.89 -3.74 22.57
N LEU A 607 5.51 -2.76 23.39
CA LEU A 607 5.06 -3.04 24.74
C LEU A 607 3.85 -3.98 24.72
N SER A 608 2.87 -3.73 23.86
CA SER A 608 1.71 -4.59 23.68
C SER A 608 2.10 -6.01 23.28
N SER A 609 2.93 -6.16 22.26
CA SER A 609 3.33 -7.46 21.72
C SER A 609 4.06 -8.32 22.76
N TYR A 610 4.96 -7.74 23.58
CA TYR A 610 5.72 -8.50 24.55
C TYR A 610 5.01 -8.75 25.89
N THR A 611 3.94 -8.01 26.19
CA THR A 611 3.34 -8.01 27.53
C THR A 611 1.90 -8.44 27.59
N SER A 612 1.14 -8.36 26.51
CA SER A 612 -0.30 -8.65 26.47
C SER A 612 -0.75 -9.55 25.32
N ASP A 613 0.11 -9.80 24.33
CA ASP A 613 -0.22 -10.68 23.20
C ASP A 613 0.00 -12.16 23.59
N GLN A 614 -1.11 -12.91 23.64
CA GLN A 614 -1.07 -14.36 23.94
C GLN A 614 -0.21 -15.13 22.93
N CYS A 615 -0.09 -14.70 21.68
CA CYS A 615 0.76 -15.36 20.70
C CYS A 615 2.22 -15.42 21.14
N VAL A 616 2.73 -14.36 21.73
CA VAL A 616 4.11 -14.24 22.21
C VAL A 616 4.26 -14.91 23.59
N ILE A 617 3.31 -14.64 24.52
CA ILE A 617 3.34 -15.19 25.88
C ILE A 617 3.26 -16.71 25.87
N GLN A 618 2.50 -17.31 24.97
CA GLN A 618 2.41 -18.76 24.81
C GLN A 618 3.77 -19.41 24.49
N ARG A 619 4.65 -18.71 23.78
CA ARG A 619 6.01 -19.18 23.50
C ARG A 619 6.94 -19.05 24.71
N TYR A 620 6.71 -18.10 25.61
CA TYR A 620 7.41 -18.05 26.89
C TYR A 620 7.11 -19.29 27.73
N ILE A 621 5.84 -19.67 27.78
CA ILE A 621 5.36 -20.83 28.54
C ILE A 621 5.86 -22.15 27.95
N ALA A 622 6.10 -22.20 26.64
CA ALA A 622 6.56 -23.41 25.95
C ALA A 622 8.05 -23.75 26.20
N THR A 623 8.85 -22.80 26.70
CA THR A 623 10.26 -23.02 27.03
C THR A 623 10.42 -23.72 28.38
N PRO A 624 11.53 -24.49 28.61
CA PRO A 624 11.72 -25.28 29.83
C PRO A 624 11.94 -24.42 31.10
N ASP A 625 12.54 -23.26 30.97
CA ASP A 625 12.88 -22.41 32.10
C ASP A 625 12.95 -20.92 31.77
N GLU A 626 13.03 -20.06 32.78
CA GLU A 626 13.11 -18.60 32.65
C GLU A 626 14.35 -18.14 31.86
N ASN A 627 15.48 -18.85 31.98
CA ASN A 627 16.72 -18.49 31.27
C ASN A 627 16.60 -18.79 29.77
N ALA A 628 15.97 -19.89 29.40
CA ALA A 628 15.67 -20.21 28.02
C ALA A 628 14.74 -19.16 27.39
N THR A 629 13.71 -18.70 28.12
CA THR A 629 12.85 -17.62 27.68
C THR A 629 13.62 -16.30 27.49
N LYS A 630 14.49 -15.91 28.41
CA LYS A 630 15.34 -14.72 28.28
C LYS A 630 16.20 -14.77 27.02
N ARG A 631 16.85 -15.91 26.77
CA ARG A 631 17.66 -16.11 25.55
C ARG A 631 16.82 -16.05 24.28
N SER A 632 15.61 -16.60 24.30
CA SER A 632 14.71 -16.55 23.14
C SER A 632 14.25 -15.13 22.79
N LEU A 633 14.01 -14.29 23.81
CA LEU A 633 13.66 -12.87 23.61
C LEU A 633 14.81 -12.05 23.02
N TRP A 634 16.02 -12.23 23.50
CA TRP A 634 17.20 -11.57 22.93
C TRP A 634 17.48 -12.03 21.50
N PHE A 635 17.34 -13.34 21.21
CA PHE A 635 17.48 -13.87 19.87
C PHE A 635 16.43 -13.30 18.92
N ASN A 636 15.16 -13.23 19.34
CA ASN A 636 14.10 -12.58 18.58
C ASN A 636 14.41 -11.10 18.31
N GLY A 637 14.89 -10.35 19.31
CA GLY A 637 15.26 -8.94 19.15
C GLY A 637 16.34 -8.75 18.09
N GLY A 638 17.42 -9.53 18.14
CA GLY A 638 18.50 -9.49 17.15
C GLY A 638 18.04 -9.84 15.73
N MET A 639 17.26 -10.92 15.59
CA MET A 639 16.69 -11.32 14.29
C MET A 639 15.74 -10.27 13.73
N SER A 640 14.93 -9.63 14.58
CA SER A 640 13.99 -8.59 14.16
C SER A 640 14.69 -7.35 13.61
N VAL A 641 15.78 -6.89 14.25
CA VAL A 641 16.56 -5.75 13.73
C VAL A 641 17.23 -6.13 12.41
N LEU A 642 17.83 -7.32 12.30
CA LEU A 642 18.42 -7.80 11.06
C LEU A 642 17.40 -7.82 9.92
N ALA A 643 16.20 -8.34 10.18
CA ALA A 643 15.11 -8.38 9.21
C ALA A 643 14.68 -6.97 8.77
N GLN A 644 14.55 -6.02 9.71
CA GLN A 644 14.20 -4.64 9.38
C GLN A 644 15.26 -4.01 8.46
N VAL A 645 16.57 -4.19 8.75
CA VAL A 645 17.64 -3.71 7.86
C VAL A 645 17.49 -4.30 6.46
N VAL A 646 17.24 -5.60 6.34
CA VAL A 646 17.08 -6.27 5.04
C VAL A 646 15.87 -5.72 4.29
N PHE A 647 14.68 -5.60 4.92
CA PHE A 647 13.46 -5.17 4.26
C PHE A 647 13.50 -3.69 3.84
N TYR A 648 14.03 -2.80 4.69
CA TYR A 648 14.23 -1.40 4.30
C TYR A 648 15.22 -1.26 3.17
N SER A 649 16.32 -2.05 3.19
CA SER A 649 17.28 -2.09 2.10
C SER A 649 16.66 -2.60 0.80
N ILE A 650 15.75 -3.61 0.84
CA ILE A 650 15.00 -4.07 -0.36
C ILE A 650 14.19 -2.91 -0.95
N GLY A 651 13.45 -2.15 -0.14
CA GLY A 651 12.64 -1.03 -0.63
C GLY A 651 13.48 0.08 -1.26
N THR A 652 14.58 0.44 -0.60
CA THR A 652 15.55 1.41 -1.14
C THR A 652 16.21 0.89 -2.42
N ALA A 653 16.53 -0.41 -2.49
CA ALA A 653 17.09 -1.03 -3.68
C ALA A 653 16.08 -1.11 -4.85
N LEU A 654 14.80 -1.32 -4.58
CA LEU A 654 13.72 -1.21 -5.59
C LEU A 654 13.64 0.22 -6.15
N TYR A 655 13.71 1.23 -5.29
CA TYR A 655 13.73 2.62 -5.73
C TYR A 655 14.93 2.92 -6.62
N THR A 656 16.14 2.54 -6.20
CA THR A 656 17.36 2.78 -6.95
C THR A 656 17.38 2.01 -8.28
N HIS A 657 16.89 0.77 -8.28
CA HIS A 657 16.78 -0.08 -9.47
C HIS A 657 15.84 0.55 -10.51
N TYR A 658 14.62 0.92 -10.13
CA TYR A 658 13.66 1.51 -11.06
C TYR A 658 13.94 2.97 -11.43
N ARG A 659 14.75 3.69 -10.64
CA ARG A 659 15.28 5.00 -11.05
C ARG A 659 16.37 4.87 -12.11
N THR A 660 17.23 3.86 -12.00
CA THR A 660 18.29 3.62 -12.98
C THR A 660 17.80 2.84 -14.22
N ASN A 661 16.73 2.05 -14.08
CA ASN A 661 16.12 1.24 -15.13
C ASN A 661 14.60 1.50 -15.22
N PRO A 662 14.16 2.72 -15.56
CA PRO A 662 12.75 3.07 -15.50
C PRO A 662 11.86 2.30 -16.49
N ALA A 663 12.41 1.80 -17.61
CA ALA A 663 11.69 0.99 -18.58
C ALA A 663 11.34 -0.43 -18.08
N ALA A 664 11.99 -0.91 -17.02
CA ALA A 664 11.71 -2.22 -16.43
C ALA A 664 10.43 -2.25 -15.61
N MET A 665 9.83 -1.08 -15.31
CA MET A 665 8.64 -1.00 -14.48
C MET A 665 7.35 -1.05 -15.29
N ASP A 666 6.35 -1.78 -14.78
CA ASP A 666 5.01 -1.80 -15.36
C ASP A 666 4.29 -0.47 -15.13
N VAL A 667 4.01 0.26 -16.20
CA VAL A 667 3.32 1.57 -16.15
C VAL A 667 1.86 1.45 -15.71
N THR A 668 1.28 0.26 -15.75
CA THR A 668 -0.13 0.01 -15.40
C THR A 668 -0.31 -0.49 -13.96
N MET A 669 0.76 -0.55 -13.18
CA MET A 669 0.74 -1.06 -11.80
C MET A 669 -0.29 -0.33 -10.94
N PRO A 670 -1.34 -1.03 -10.42
CA PRO A 670 -2.48 -0.36 -9.80
C PRO A 670 -2.22 0.15 -8.37
N LYS A 671 -1.29 -0.47 -7.65
CA LYS A 671 -0.96 -0.15 -6.25
C LYS A 671 0.54 -0.23 -6.01
N ALA A 672 1.06 0.63 -5.13
CA ALA A 672 2.48 0.61 -4.75
C ALA A 672 2.93 -0.71 -4.11
N ASP A 673 2.04 -1.38 -3.36
CA ASP A 673 2.34 -2.69 -2.74
C ASP A 673 2.64 -3.79 -3.78
N SER A 674 2.37 -3.54 -5.05
CA SER A 674 2.71 -4.46 -6.15
C SER A 674 4.15 -4.32 -6.64
N VAL A 675 4.93 -3.33 -6.19
CA VAL A 675 6.29 -3.06 -6.71
C VAL A 675 7.25 -4.23 -6.46
N LEU A 676 7.29 -4.78 -5.24
CA LEU A 676 8.12 -5.95 -4.92
C LEU A 676 7.61 -7.22 -5.60
N PRO A 677 6.31 -7.57 -5.55
CA PRO A 677 5.75 -8.67 -6.34
C PRO A 677 6.05 -8.58 -7.84
N LEU A 678 5.97 -7.40 -8.45
CA LEU A 678 6.31 -7.17 -9.86
C LEU A 678 7.78 -7.52 -10.12
N PHE A 679 8.71 -6.99 -9.33
CA PHE A 679 10.12 -7.33 -9.42
C PHE A 679 10.36 -8.83 -9.31
N MET A 680 9.68 -9.50 -8.37
CA MET A 680 9.76 -10.96 -8.19
C MET A 680 9.28 -11.73 -9.41
N ALA A 681 8.23 -11.26 -10.09
CA ALA A 681 7.65 -11.94 -11.25
C ALA A 681 8.47 -11.77 -12.53
N VAL A 682 9.06 -10.60 -12.74
CA VAL A 682 9.67 -10.19 -14.00
C VAL A 682 11.18 -10.34 -13.99
N GLU A 683 11.82 -9.97 -12.87
CA GLU A 683 13.27 -9.78 -12.81
C GLU A 683 14.02 -10.94 -12.15
N LEU A 684 13.34 -11.77 -11.34
CA LEU A 684 13.99 -12.90 -10.69
C LEU A 684 14.06 -14.13 -11.60
N PRO A 685 15.14 -14.93 -11.50
CA PRO A 685 15.15 -16.27 -12.09
C PRO A 685 13.95 -17.09 -11.59
N PRO A 686 13.29 -17.89 -12.43
CA PRO A 686 12.02 -18.53 -12.07
C PRO A 686 12.05 -19.39 -10.80
N TRP A 687 13.15 -20.15 -10.57
CA TRP A 687 13.28 -20.95 -9.35
C TRP A 687 13.37 -20.09 -8.08
N LEU A 688 14.01 -18.92 -8.18
CA LEU A 688 14.12 -17.99 -7.06
C LEU A 688 12.82 -17.23 -6.83
N ALA A 689 12.10 -16.86 -7.89
CA ALA A 689 10.74 -16.32 -7.77
C ALA A 689 9.84 -17.30 -7.00
N GLY A 690 9.94 -18.61 -7.29
CA GLY A 690 9.26 -19.66 -6.52
C GLY A 690 9.67 -19.71 -5.06
N LEU A 691 10.97 -19.60 -4.75
CA LEU A 691 11.48 -19.56 -3.36
C LEU A 691 10.97 -18.33 -2.59
N VAL A 692 10.95 -17.16 -3.23
CA VAL A 692 10.49 -15.92 -2.58
C VAL A 692 8.97 -15.95 -2.36
N ILE A 693 8.19 -16.51 -3.28
CA ILE A 693 6.77 -16.77 -3.06
C ILE A 693 6.57 -17.75 -1.91
N ALA A 694 7.36 -18.83 -1.83
CA ALA A 694 7.33 -19.73 -0.68
C ALA A 694 7.67 -18.99 0.63
N ALA A 695 8.60 -18.01 0.61
CA ALA A 695 8.91 -17.17 1.76
C ALA A 695 7.74 -16.27 2.19
N VAL A 696 7.00 -15.70 1.24
CA VAL A 696 5.76 -14.94 1.52
C VAL A 696 4.69 -15.84 2.14
N PHE A 697 4.51 -17.05 1.60
CA PHE A 697 3.62 -18.04 2.20
C PHE A 697 4.09 -18.46 3.60
N ALA A 698 5.40 -18.65 3.81
CA ALA A 698 5.96 -18.96 5.12
C ALA A 698 5.62 -17.89 6.15
N ALA A 699 5.81 -16.61 5.80
CA ALA A 699 5.45 -15.46 6.64
C ALA A 699 3.94 -15.39 6.94
N THR A 700 3.11 -15.78 5.98
CA THR A 700 1.66 -15.82 6.14
C THR A 700 1.25 -16.94 7.09
N ILE A 701 1.69 -18.17 6.80
CA ILE A 701 1.28 -19.38 7.53
C ILE A 701 1.77 -19.32 8.98
N SER A 702 3.00 -18.84 9.25
CA SER A 702 3.53 -18.69 10.63
C SER A 702 2.67 -17.75 11.47
N THR A 703 2.32 -16.60 10.92
CA THR A 703 1.48 -15.62 11.63
C THR A 703 0.04 -16.14 11.80
N LEU A 704 -0.55 -16.74 10.76
CA LEU A 704 -1.90 -17.31 10.84
C LEU A 704 -1.99 -18.44 11.86
N SER A 705 -1.05 -19.38 11.85
CA SER A 705 -1.05 -20.52 12.78
C SER A 705 -0.89 -20.06 14.22
N ALA A 706 -0.07 -19.06 14.47
CA ALA A 706 0.10 -18.44 15.79
C ALA A 706 -1.19 -17.76 16.27
N ASN A 707 -1.85 -16.99 15.40
CA ASN A 707 -3.10 -16.29 15.71
C ASN A 707 -4.22 -17.29 16.02
N LEU A 708 -4.37 -18.32 15.20
CA LEU A 708 -5.39 -19.36 15.38
C LEU A 708 -5.16 -20.18 16.66
N SER A 709 -3.91 -20.58 16.92
CA SER A 709 -3.56 -21.34 18.12
C SER A 709 -3.78 -20.53 19.40
N SER A 710 -3.37 -19.27 19.42
CA SER A 710 -3.51 -18.43 20.63
C SER A 710 -4.96 -18.04 20.88
N ALA A 711 -5.74 -17.70 19.84
CA ALA A 711 -7.17 -17.41 19.97
C ALA A 711 -7.95 -18.63 20.46
N SER A 712 -7.65 -19.82 19.91
CA SER A 712 -8.22 -21.09 20.36
C SER A 712 -7.88 -21.39 21.82
N THR A 713 -6.62 -21.19 22.22
CA THR A 713 -6.19 -21.37 23.62
C THR A 713 -6.94 -20.45 24.56
N ALA A 714 -7.09 -19.16 24.19
CA ALA A 714 -7.84 -18.19 24.98
C ALA A 714 -9.32 -18.59 25.10
N LEU A 715 -9.98 -18.96 24.00
CA LEU A 715 -11.38 -19.40 24.01
C LEU A 715 -11.59 -20.65 24.89
N VAL A 716 -10.73 -21.64 24.79
CA VAL A 716 -10.86 -22.85 25.59
C VAL A 716 -10.55 -22.57 27.06
N THR A 717 -9.44 -21.90 27.36
CA THR A 717 -8.97 -21.73 28.75
C THR A 717 -9.81 -20.68 29.50
N ASP A 718 -10.14 -19.55 28.87
CA ASP A 718 -10.77 -18.43 29.56
C ASP A 718 -12.28 -18.52 29.59
N PHE A 719 -12.91 -19.21 28.62
CA PHE A 719 -14.35 -19.36 28.57
C PHE A 719 -14.76 -20.82 28.85
N LEU A 720 -14.44 -21.79 27.99
CA LEU A 720 -14.98 -23.15 28.08
C LEU A 720 -14.58 -23.85 29.36
N LYS A 721 -13.27 -23.93 29.65
CA LYS A 721 -12.75 -24.56 30.86
C LYS A 721 -13.14 -23.81 32.12
N ARG A 722 -13.25 -22.50 32.06
CA ARG A 722 -13.66 -21.66 33.20
C ARG A 722 -15.11 -21.90 33.63
N PHE A 723 -16.02 -22.11 32.65
CA PHE A 723 -17.44 -22.42 32.94
C PHE A 723 -17.74 -23.92 33.08
N ARG A 724 -16.82 -24.80 32.61
CA ARG A 724 -16.93 -26.27 32.74
C ARG A 724 -15.60 -26.84 33.24
N PRO A 725 -15.28 -26.72 34.54
CA PRO A 725 -13.98 -27.15 35.09
C PRO A 725 -13.72 -28.67 34.99
N SER A 726 -14.78 -29.49 34.90
CA SER A 726 -14.72 -30.96 34.80
C SER A 726 -14.45 -31.50 33.39
N MET A 727 -14.09 -30.65 32.42
CA MET A 727 -13.78 -31.11 31.05
C MET A 727 -12.56 -32.02 31.02
N SER A 728 -12.69 -33.18 30.41
CA SER A 728 -11.56 -34.09 30.17
C SER A 728 -10.55 -33.46 29.19
N GLY A 729 -9.27 -33.89 29.30
CA GLY A 729 -8.22 -33.38 28.38
C GLY A 729 -8.56 -33.63 26.90
N ARG A 730 -9.18 -34.77 26.54
CA ARG A 730 -9.66 -35.02 25.18
C ARG A 730 -10.75 -34.05 24.73
N ALA A 731 -11.67 -33.69 25.64
CA ALA A 731 -12.71 -32.72 25.34
C ALA A 731 -12.11 -31.31 25.14
N GLN A 732 -11.10 -30.94 25.93
CA GLN A 732 -10.38 -29.65 25.76
C GLN A 732 -9.69 -29.57 24.39
N ILE A 733 -8.99 -30.62 23.95
CA ILE A 733 -8.34 -30.69 22.63
C ILE A 733 -9.38 -30.57 21.50
N ARG A 734 -10.48 -31.32 21.55
CA ARG A 734 -11.56 -31.24 20.55
C ARG A 734 -12.18 -29.84 20.50
N SER A 735 -12.40 -29.23 21.65
CA SER A 735 -12.90 -27.84 21.73
C SER A 735 -11.86 -26.86 21.16
N GLY A 736 -10.57 -27.08 21.40
CA GLY A 736 -9.49 -26.30 20.80
C GLY A 736 -9.51 -26.36 19.26
N GLN A 737 -9.67 -27.55 18.72
CA GLN A 737 -9.82 -27.76 17.28
C GLN A 737 -11.05 -27.04 16.72
N ALA A 738 -12.20 -27.17 17.37
CA ALA A 738 -13.43 -26.47 16.96
C ALA A 738 -13.28 -24.94 17.02
N CYS A 739 -12.66 -24.40 18.08
CA CYS A 739 -12.37 -22.98 18.19
C CYS A 739 -11.39 -22.48 17.11
N THR A 740 -10.38 -23.29 16.74
CA THR A 740 -9.48 -22.96 15.63
C THR A 740 -10.23 -22.83 14.30
N TYR A 741 -11.14 -23.76 14.00
CA TYR A 741 -11.99 -23.67 12.81
C TYR A 741 -12.93 -22.46 12.85
N LEU A 742 -13.56 -22.19 14.01
CA LEU A 742 -14.44 -21.03 14.17
C LEU A 742 -13.71 -19.71 13.87
N VAL A 743 -12.56 -19.48 14.53
CA VAL A 743 -11.77 -18.25 14.35
C VAL A 743 -11.23 -18.15 12.91
N GLY A 744 -10.80 -19.28 12.34
CA GLY A 744 -10.30 -19.32 10.96
C GLY A 744 -11.38 -18.98 9.92
N VAL A 745 -12.58 -19.58 10.05
CA VAL A 745 -13.71 -19.26 9.15
C VAL A 745 -14.10 -17.79 9.27
N LEU A 746 -14.24 -17.25 10.50
CA LEU A 746 -14.54 -15.83 10.71
C LEU A 746 -13.47 -14.92 10.08
N GLY A 747 -12.19 -15.26 10.24
CA GLY A 747 -11.08 -14.52 9.64
C GLY A 747 -11.07 -14.58 8.11
N ILE A 748 -11.34 -15.74 7.51
CA ILE A 748 -11.45 -15.90 6.05
C ILE A 748 -12.64 -15.07 5.51
N CYS A 749 -13.81 -15.17 6.13
CA CYS A 749 -14.97 -14.37 5.73
C CYS A 749 -14.69 -12.85 5.81
N ALA A 750 -14.00 -12.41 6.87
CA ALA A 750 -13.58 -11.03 7.01
C ALA A 750 -12.53 -10.64 5.94
N ALA A 751 -11.60 -11.52 5.56
CA ALA A 751 -10.63 -11.28 4.48
C ALA A 751 -11.34 -11.12 3.13
N LEU A 752 -12.31 -11.97 2.81
CA LEU A 752 -13.12 -11.89 1.60
C LEU A 752 -13.99 -10.62 1.55
N ALA A 753 -14.49 -10.14 2.70
CA ALA A 753 -15.19 -8.87 2.79
C ALA A 753 -14.25 -7.69 2.54
N LEU A 754 -13.07 -7.68 3.18
CA LEU A 754 -12.05 -6.65 3.01
C LEU A 754 -11.47 -6.60 1.58
N SER A 755 -11.40 -7.74 0.88
CA SER A 755 -10.89 -7.78 -0.51
C SER A 755 -11.76 -6.99 -1.49
N ARG A 756 -13.03 -6.75 -1.13
CA ARG A 756 -14.00 -5.98 -1.93
C ARG A 756 -14.04 -4.49 -1.60
N MET A 757 -13.31 -4.07 -0.55
CA MET A 757 -13.24 -2.66 -0.15
C MET A 757 -12.02 -2.01 -0.81
N GLU A 758 -12.22 -0.83 -1.41
CA GLU A 758 -11.12 -0.02 -1.91
C GLU A 758 -10.34 0.59 -0.73
N SER A 759 -9.10 0.18 -0.53
CA SER A 759 -8.20 0.74 0.48
C SER A 759 -6.83 1.03 -0.12
N SER A 760 -6.44 2.30 -0.11
CA SER A 760 -5.17 2.77 -0.67
C SER A 760 -3.97 2.63 0.29
N ALA A 761 -4.20 2.45 1.59
CA ALA A 761 -3.16 2.47 2.62
C ALA A 761 -3.33 1.33 3.66
N LEU A 762 -3.27 0.08 3.19
CA LEU A 762 -3.49 -1.10 4.04
C LEU A 762 -2.51 -1.15 5.23
N PHE A 763 -1.23 -0.81 5.04
CA PHE A 763 -0.22 -0.87 6.10
C PHE A 763 -0.46 0.18 7.21
N ASP A 764 -0.74 1.41 6.85
CA ASP A 764 -0.95 2.49 7.82
C ASP A 764 -2.26 2.24 8.59
N ASN A 765 -3.32 1.82 7.91
CA ASN A 765 -4.58 1.44 8.53
C ASN A 765 -4.42 0.24 9.46
N PHE A 766 -3.67 -0.79 9.05
CA PHE A 766 -3.39 -1.96 9.88
C PHE A 766 -2.66 -1.55 11.18
N ASN A 767 -1.59 -0.76 11.08
CA ASN A 767 -0.84 -0.30 12.27
C ASN A 767 -1.71 0.56 13.19
N LYS A 768 -2.54 1.43 12.63
CA LYS A 768 -3.48 2.28 13.36
C LYS A 768 -4.47 1.43 14.17
N TYR A 769 -5.20 0.54 13.54
CA TYR A 769 -6.23 -0.26 14.21
C TYR A 769 -5.64 -1.26 15.21
N ILE A 770 -4.49 -1.86 14.91
CA ILE A 770 -3.77 -2.70 15.89
C ILE A 770 -3.44 -1.90 17.15
N ALA A 771 -2.85 -0.71 17.00
CA ALA A 771 -2.47 0.10 18.15
C ALA A 771 -3.70 0.47 18.99
N MET A 772 -4.81 0.85 18.36
CA MET A 772 -6.07 1.20 19.04
C MET A 772 -6.64 0.01 19.84
N LEU A 773 -6.67 -1.18 19.24
CA LEU A 773 -7.23 -2.39 19.86
C LEU A 773 -6.35 -2.94 20.98
N THR A 774 -5.02 -2.89 20.81
CA THR A 774 -4.08 -3.53 21.76
C THR A 774 -3.64 -2.62 22.89
N ALA A 775 -3.71 -1.29 22.73
CA ALA A 775 -3.30 -0.33 23.75
C ALA A 775 -4.06 -0.51 25.08
N GLY A 776 -5.38 -0.80 25.01
CA GLY A 776 -6.18 -1.07 26.20
C GLY A 776 -5.78 -2.34 26.93
N LEU A 777 -5.46 -3.43 26.20
CA LEU A 777 -4.96 -4.66 26.81
C LEU A 777 -3.60 -4.42 27.48
N THR A 778 -2.71 -3.71 26.82
CA THR A 778 -1.41 -3.28 27.40
C THR A 778 -1.61 -2.50 28.68
N GLY A 779 -2.58 -1.59 28.71
CA GLY A 779 -2.96 -0.83 29.90
C GLY A 779 -3.40 -1.73 31.06
N LEU A 780 -4.20 -2.76 30.81
CA LEU A 780 -4.63 -3.72 31.83
C LEU A 780 -3.45 -4.45 32.48
N PHE A 781 -2.51 -4.97 31.68
CA PHE A 781 -1.32 -5.65 32.22
C PHE A 781 -0.38 -4.66 32.93
N PHE A 782 -0.18 -3.48 32.39
CA PHE A 782 0.60 -2.43 33.04
C PHE A 782 0.02 -2.06 34.41
N MET A 783 -1.26 -1.76 34.49
CA MET A 783 -1.92 -1.43 35.75
C MET A 783 -1.90 -2.60 36.73
N GLY A 784 -2.08 -3.83 36.23
CA GLY A 784 -2.03 -5.04 37.04
C GLY A 784 -0.71 -5.20 37.79
N ILE A 785 0.41 -4.97 37.11
CA ILE A 785 1.76 -5.16 37.66
C ILE A 785 2.23 -3.97 38.47
N PHE A 786 2.03 -2.74 37.98
CA PHE A 786 2.65 -1.54 38.55
C PHE A 786 1.73 -0.74 39.48
N LEU A 787 0.40 -0.84 39.35
CA LEU A 787 -0.55 0.00 40.07
C LEU A 787 -1.44 -0.79 41.04
N PRO A 788 -0.99 -1.11 42.28
CA PRO A 788 -1.71 -1.93 43.24
C PRO A 788 -3.10 -1.35 43.65
N ARG A 789 -3.28 -0.05 43.54
CA ARG A 789 -4.53 0.63 43.93
C ARG A 789 -5.69 0.40 42.94
N VAL A 790 -5.39 0.13 41.67
CA VAL A 790 -6.41 -0.06 40.65
C VAL A 790 -7.11 -1.39 40.88
N LYS A 791 -8.44 -1.38 40.97
CA LYS A 791 -9.32 -2.54 41.17
C LYS A 791 -10.07 -2.86 39.87
N GLY A 792 -10.80 -3.99 39.82
CA GLY A 792 -11.41 -4.52 38.62
C GLY A 792 -12.36 -3.55 37.91
N GLY A 793 -13.30 -2.93 38.63
CA GLY A 793 -14.22 -1.98 38.05
C GLY A 793 -13.54 -0.72 37.49
N ALA A 794 -12.51 -0.20 38.20
CA ALA A 794 -11.72 0.91 37.72
C ALA A 794 -10.93 0.55 36.45
N ALA A 795 -10.39 -0.68 36.36
CA ALA A 795 -9.69 -1.16 35.19
C ALA A 795 -10.59 -1.27 33.94
N ILE A 796 -11.85 -1.70 34.10
CA ILE A 796 -12.84 -1.76 33.02
C ILE A 796 -13.18 -0.35 32.52
N LEU A 797 -13.40 0.60 33.42
CA LEU A 797 -13.65 2.00 33.06
C LEU A 797 -12.49 2.61 32.23
N GLY A 798 -11.27 2.33 32.62
CA GLY A 798 -10.10 2.77 31.84
C GLY A 798 -10.03 2.12 30.46
N LEU A 799 -10.37 0.84 30.34
CA LEU A 799 -10.41 0.16 29.06
C LEU A 799 -11.50 0.73 28.12
N VAL A 800 -12.66 1.04 28.67
CA VAL A 800 -13.72 1.75 27.91
C VAL A 800 -13.23 3.14 27.48
N ALA A 801 -12.53 3.87 28.35
CA ALA A 801 -11.96 5.17 28.01
C ALA A 801 -10.92 5.09 26.90
N ASN A 802 -10.07 4.04 26.86
CA ASN A 802 -9.14 3.79 25.76
C ASN A 802 -9.87 3.73 24.42
N TYR A 803 -10.90 2.89 24.32
CA TYR A 803 -11.63 2.75 23.05
C TYR A 803 -12.42 4.01 22.70
N ALA A 804 -13.04 4.68 23.68
CA ALA A 804 -13.75 5.93 23.45
C ALA A 804 -12.85 7.03 22.91
N VAL A 805 -11.64 7.18 23.46
CA VAL A 805 -10.65 8.16 22.98
C VAL A 805 -10.14 7.76 21.59
N CYS A 806 -9.74 6.51 21.36
CA CYS A 806 -9.21 6.07 20.10
C CYS A 806 -10.22 6.24 18.94
N PHE A 807 -11.44 5.70 19.10
CA PHE A 807 -12.46 5.78 18.06
C PHE A 807 -13.07 7.18 17.93
N GLY A 808 -13.17 7.94 19.03
CA GLY A 808 -13.60 9.32 19.00
C GLY A 808 -12.66 10.24 18.24
N CYS A 809 -11.35 10.13 18.51
CA CYS A 809 -10.34 10.88 17.75
C CYS A 809 -10.30 10.48 16.27
N GLU A 810 -10.49 9.19 15.97
CA GLU A 810 -10.54 8.74 14.56
C GLU A 810 -11.77 9.28 13.83
N ALA A 811 -12.94 9.25 14.46
CA ALA A 811 -14.17 9.79 13.90
C ALA A 811 -14.10 11.30 13.65
N ALA A 812 -13.29 12.02 14.46
CA ALA A 812 -12.95 13.43 14.26
C ALA A 812 -11.85 13.66 13.20
N GLY A 813 -11.47 12.63 12.43
CA GLY A 813 -10.40 12.75 11.42
C GLY A 813 -9.00 13.01 12.01
N CYS A 814 -8.78 12.65 13.29
CA CYS A 814 -7.55 12.97 14.06
C CYS A 814 -7.32 14.47 14.25
N ASP A 815 -8.34 15.29 14.07
CA ASP A 815 -8.33 16.72 14.40
C ASP A 815 -9.09 16.92 15.73
N VAL A 816 -8.36 17.28 16.78
CA VAL A 816 -8.92 17.49 18.12
C VAL A 816 -8.51 18.88 18.58
N PHE A 817 -9.50 19.75 18.83
CA PHE A 817 -9.32 21.15 19.21
C PHE A 817 -8.45 21.97 18.24
N GLY A 818 -8.55 21.70 16.91
CA GLY A 818 -7.76 22.40 15.88
C GLY A 818 -6.30 21.94 15.79
N VAL A 819 -5.93 20.87 16.50
CA VAL A 819 -4.60 20.22 16.38
C VAL A 819 -4.76 18.89 15.68
N ARG A 820 -4.15 18.77 14.50
CA ARG A 820 -4.16 17.53 13.73
C ARG A 820 -3.05 16.59 14.20
N PHE A 821 -3.42 15.36 14.55
CA PHE A 821 -2.50 14.32 15.03
C PHE A 821 -2.29 13.25 13.96
N HIS A 822 -1.07 12.73 13.87
CA HIS A 822 -0.79 11.55 13.08
C HIS A 822 -1.49 10.32 13.71
N PRO A 823 -2.14 9.43 12.93
CA PRO A 823 -2.85 8.25 13.46
C PRO A 823 -2.02 7.34 14.36
N PHE A 824 -0.70 7.35 14.25
CA PHE A 824 0.22 6.59 15.11
C PHE A 824 0.18 7.01 16.58
N LEU A 825 -0.27 8.21 16.89
CA LEU A 825 -0.40 8.66 18.28
C LEU A 825 -1.65 8.11 18.97
N LEU A 826 -2.64 7.61 18.23
CA LEU A 826 -3.91 7.15 18.80
C LEU A 826 -3.72 6.06 19.85
N GLY A 827 -2.86 5.07 19.58
CA GLY A 827 -2.54 4.02 20.56
C GLY A 827 -1.93 4.56 21.85
N GLY A 828 -1.04 5.56 21.73
CA GLY A 828 -0.44 6.24 22.89
C GLY A 828 -1.46 7.02 23.70
N LEU A 829 -2.31 7.82 23.03
CA LEU A 829 -3.39 8.58 23.67
C LEU A 829 -4.39 7.65 24.38
N GLY A 830 -4.78 6.55 23.73
CA GLY A 830 -5.64 5.54 24.32
C GLY A 830 -5.04 4.87 25.55
N LEU A 831 -3.75 4.51 25.51
CA LEU A 831 -3.04 3.93 26.65
C LEU A 831 -2.98 4.90 27.84
N VAL A 832 -2.66 6.17 27.60
CA VAL A 832 -2.63 7.20 28.63
C VAL A 832 -4.04 7.41 29.21
N ALA A 833 -5.08 7.51 28.37
CA ALA A 833 -6.45 7.63 28.82
C ALA A 833 -6.87 6.42 29.68
N CYS A 834 -6.52 5.20 29.26
CA CYS A 834 -6.76 3.99 30.03
C CYS A 834 -6.17 4.07 31.43
N ILE A 835 -4.91 4.45 31.57
CA ILE A 835 -4.19 4.52 32.85
C ILE A 835 -4.75 5.64 33.72
N VAL A 836 -4.94 6.84 33.18
CA VAL A 836 -5.42 8.02 33.93
C VAL A 836 -6.84 7.82 34.43
N VAL A 837 -7.77 7.39 33.56
CA VAL A 837 -9.16 7.15 33.97
C VAL A 837 -9.26 6.03 34.99
N SER A 838 -8.47 4.95 34.87
CA SER A 838 -8.44 3.87 35.86
C SER A 838 -7.91 4.37 37.22
N LEU A 839 -6.87 5.20 37.23
CA LEU A 839 -6.34 5.81 38.46
C LEU A 839 -7.38 6.70 39.13
N LEU A 840 -8.03 7.58 38.36
CA LEU A 840 -9.07 8.46 38.90
C LEU A 840 -10.28 7.65 39.41
N ALA A 841 -10.73 6.66 38.63
CA ALA A 841 -11.81 5.77 39.03
C ALA A 841 -11.49 4.96 40.30
N SER A 842 -10.20 4.66 40.56
CA SER A 842 -9.77 3.92 41.75
C SER A 842 -10.02 4.64 43.08
N PHE A 843 -10.24 5.95 43.07
CA PHE A 843 -10.63 6.73 44.25
C PHE A 843 -12.14 6.65 44.52
N VAL A 844 -12.95 6.38 43.48
CA VAL A 844 -14.42 6.36 43.55
C VAL A 844 -14.97 4.94 43.70
N VAL A 845 -14.41 3.98 42.93
CA VAL A 845 -14.87 2.59 42.88
C VAL A 845 -14.40 1.84 44.13
N ARG A 846 -15.34 1.55 45.04
CA ARG A 846 -15.09 0.77 46.27
C ARG A 846 -15.36 -0.72 46.02
N GLU A 847 -14.31 -1.52 45.84
CA GLU A 847 -14.38 -2.98 45.79
C GLU A 847 -13.64 -3.59 47.00
N LYS A 848 -14.04 -4.82 47.41
CA LYS A 848 -13.32 -5.57 48.43
C LYS A 848 -11.85 -5.79 48.03
N GLY A 849 -10.92 -5.58 48.97
CA GLY A 849 -9.50 -5.83 48.79
C GLY A 849 -9.24 -7.34 48.51
N ARG A 850 -8.37 -7.62 47.54
CA ARG A 850 -7.86 -8.98 47.26
C ARG A 850 -6.42 -9.11 47.81
N ASP A 851 -6.02 -10.32 48.11
CA ASP A 851 -4.64 -10.61 48.38
C ASP A 851 -3.79 -10.43 47.11
N LEU A 852 -2.87 -9.52 47.11
CA LEU A 852 -1.98 -9.17 46.01
C LEU A 852 -0.59 -9.83 46.12
N SER A 853 -0.41 -10.77 47.04
CA SER A 853 0.88 -11.44 47.27
C SER A 853 1.37 -12.16 46.01
N GLY A 854 2.54 -11.74 45.49
CA GLY A 854 3.11 -12.28 44.26
C GLY A 854 2.44 -11.83 42.94
N LEU A 855 1.43 -10.93 42.99
CA LEU A 855 0.68 -10.46 41.80
C LEU A 855 1.04 -9.05 41.34
N THR A 856 1.86 -8.33 42.11
CA THR A 856 2.35 -6.99 41.74
C THR A 856 3.86 -6.88 41.95
N LEU A 857 4.51 -5.94 41.27
CA LEU A 857 5.96 -5.72 41.41
C LEU A 857 6.39 -5.50 42.87
N ARG A 858 5.58 -4.78 43.67
CA ARG A 858 5.84 -4.51 45.08
C ARG A 858 5.74 -5.75 45.99
N THR A 859 4.95 -6.75 45.60
CA THR A 859 4.70 -7.96 46.38
C THR A 859 5.44 -9.19 45.86
N LEU A 860 6.14 -9.06 44.74
CA LEU A 860 6.88 -10.16 44.12
C LEU A 860 7.97 -10.73 45.03
N ALA A 861 8.73 -9.87 45.72
CA ALA A 861 9.78 -10.25 46.68
C ALA A 861 9.20 -10.96 47.93
N LYS A 862 8.03 -10.55 48.41
CA LYS A 862 7.37 -11.18 49.57
C LYS A 862 6.89 -12.60 49.29
N GLY A 863 6.42 -12.88 48.07
CA GLY A 863 6.00 -14.22 47.68
C GLY A 863 7.14 -15.26 47.55
N ALA A 864 8.36 -14.80 47.23
CA ALA A 864 9.54 -15.67 47.20
C ALA A 864 9.93 -16.22 48.56
N ASN A 865 9.74 -15.44 49.63
CA ASN A 865 10.03 -15.87 51.02
C ASN A 865 8.96 -16.80 51.59
N SER A 866 7.69 -16.66 51.22
CA SER A 866 6.63 -17.56 51.66
C SER A 866 6.67 -18.93 51.00
N GLY A 867 7.15 -19.05 49.75
CA GLY A 867 7.39 -20.31 49.06
C GLY A 867 8.56 -21.11 49.64
N ARG A 868 9.63 -20.43 50.06
CA ARG A 868 10.75 -21.08 50.78
C ARG A 868 10.38 -21.56 52.19
N ALA A 869 9.55 -20.83 52.89
CA ALA A 869 9.06 -21.23 54.21
C ALA A 869 8.10 -22.45 54.19
N LYS A 870 7.37 -22.68 53.09
CA LYS A 870 6.53 -23.89 52.90
C LYS A 870 7.33 -25.12 52.43
N ALA A 871 8.51 -24.94 51.85
CA ALA A 871 9.40 -26.01 51.44
C ALA A 871 10.34 -26.51 52.58
N SER A 872 10.44 -25.74 53.66
CA SER A 872 11.22 -26.08 54.86
C SER A 872 10.36 -26.47 56.05
N GLY A 873 9.24 -27.20 55.86
CA GLY A 873 8.50 -27.87 56.90
C GLY A 873 9.34 -29.03 57.50
N PRO A 874 9.29 -29.31 58.79
CA PRO A 874 10.24 -30.19 59.47
C PRO A 874 10.15 -31.62 58.87
N ALA A 875 11.32 -32.15 58.48
CA ALA A 875 11.49 -33.56 58.24
C ALA A 875 11.10 -34.29 59.56
N ALA A 876 9.97 -35.01 59.52
CA ALA A 876 9.59 -35.88 60.65
C ALA A 876 10.67 -36.94 60.79
N SER A 877 11.36 -36.89 61.92
CA SER A 877 12.17 -37.98 62.43
C SER A 877 11.24 -39.15 62.78
N THR A 878 11.29 -40.23 62.02
CA THR A 878 11.39 -41.61 62.50
C THR A 878 11.64 -42.53 61.30
#